data_bac17eee6cb689d2a4d8dac75ff0212b
#
_entry.id   bac17eee6cb689d2a4d8dac75ff0212b
#
_cell.length_a   1.000
_cell.length_b   1.000
_cell.length_c   1.000
_cell.angle_alpha   90.00
_cell.angle_beta   90.00
_cell.angle_gamma   90.00
#
_symmetry.space_group_name_H-M   'P 1'
#
loop_
_entity.id
_entity.type
_entity.pdbx_description
1 polymer ?
#
loop_
_entity_poly.entity_id
_entity_poly.type
_entity_poly.pdbx_seq_one_letter_code
_entity_poly.pdbx_strand_id
1 'polypeptide(L)'
;MKEYRLTDWLPTTKKEIELRGWDSVDVILFSADAYVDHPSFGAAVIGRTLEAAGYTVAIVPQPDWHGDFRDFKKLGRPNLFFGIAPGCMDSMVNKYTAGKRLRSEDAYSPDGRHDCRPEYPTIVYTKILKQLFPDVPVVLGGIEASLRRLTHYDYWKDSLQKCILCDSGADMIIYGMGEKPIVELCRNLAEGLPISAVHDIPQTVYLCREKEIPNGIGDDDIVLHSHEECLRNKKAQADNFRHIEEESNKMHAQRLLQAVDNKYAVVNPPYPPMTSDELDRSFDLPYTRLPHPKYKGKRIPAYEMIKFSVNLHRGCFGGCAFCTISAHQGKFIACRSKRSIVEEVKKVIDMPDFKGYLSDLGGPSANMYGMHGNNPKACAVCKRPSCIHPQVCPNLNTDHSKLLEIYHAVDALPGIKKSFIGSGVRYDLLLHRSKDEAINAVARQYTRELITKHVSGRLKVAPEHTSDAVLKLMRKPSFKLFGEFKCIFDRINREEHLNQQIIPYFISSHPGCREEDMAELAVLTKQLDFHLEQVQDFTPTPMTVSTETWYTGYDPYTLEPVFSAKTPREKLAQRQFFFWYKPEERRAIEQELRRIGRADLIQKLYAGVPAPNYGRNFGNNRRPEFERRDGRDEMDTRDSRKGRNNRNNKSGYKGRKPKW
;
A
#
# COMPACT_ATOMS: atom_id res chain seq x y z
N MET A 1 -24.03 -9.74 -23.29
CA MET A 1 -22.82 -8.97 -22.85
C MET A 1 -23.05 -7.52 -23.23
N LYS A 2 -22.78 -6.59 -22.33
CA LYS A 2 -22.84 -5.16 -22.62
C LYS A 2 -21.76 -4.82 -23.66
N GLU A 3 -22.16 -4.19 -24.74
CA GLU A 3 -21.23 -3.70 -25.75
C GLU A 3 -20.73 -2.31 -25.30
N TYR A 4 -19.42 -2.15 -25.17
CA TYR A 4 -18.80 -0.91 -24.74
C TYR A 4 -18.28 -0.12 -25.94
N ARG A 5 -18.51 1.19 -25.94
CA ARG A 5 -17.96 2.14 -26.91
C ARG A 5 -16.69 2.77 -26.33
N LEU A 6 -15.80 3.25 -27.16
CA LEU A 6 -14.54 3.89 -26.71
C LEU A 6 -14.80 5.09 -25.78
N THR A 7 -15.91 5.77 -25.97
CA THR A 7 -16.37 6.89 -25.12
C THR A 7 -16.86 6.48 -23.73
N ASP A 8 -17.00 5.19 -23.45
CA ASP A 8 -17.33 4.72 -22.10
C ASP A 8 -16.13 4.78 -21.14
N TRP A 9 -14.90 4.92 -21.64
CA TRP A 9 -13.70 5.24 -20.85
C TRP A 9 -13.40 6.73 -20.89
N LEU A 10 -12.69 7.26 -19.88
CA LEU A 10 -12.12 8.60 -19.97
C LEU A 10 -11.06 8.65 -21.09
N PRO A 11 -10.98 9.75 -21.83
CA PRO A 11 -10.10 9.85 -23.00
C PRO A 11 -8.61 9.84 -22.63
N THR A 12 -7.80 9.21 -23.49
CA THR A 12 -6.33 9.13 -23.37
C THR A 12 -5.61 9.76 -24.56
N THR A 13 -6.36 10.15 -25.60
CA THR A 13 -5.85 10.75 -26.85
C THR A 13 -6.74 11.92 -27.28
N LYS A 14 -6.21 12.82 -28.13
CA LYS A 14 -6.99 13.91 -28.72
C LYS A 14 -8.21 13.42 -29.49
N LYS A 15 -8.05 12.35 -30.27
CA LYS A 15 -9.16 11.73 -31.01
C LYS A 15 -10.30 11.29 -30.07
N GLU A 16 -9.99 10.76 -28.90
CA GLU A 16 -11.00 10.34 -27.93
C GLU A 16 -11.68 11.54 -27.26
N ILE A 17 -10.98 12.66 -27.09
CA ILE A 17 -11.54 13.96 -26.64
C ILE A 17 -12.53 14.46 -27.68
N GLU A 18 -12.13 14.49 -28.95
CA GLU A 18 -12.97 14.90 -30.09
C GLU A 18 -14.22 14.01 -30.22
N LEU A 19 -14.12 12.68 -30.03
CA LEU A 19 -15.25 11.75 -30.05
C LEU A 19 -16.27 12.03 -28.94
N ARG A 20 -15.88 12.72 -27.87
CA ARG A 20 -16.79 13.17 -26.81
C ARG A 20 -17.37 14.56 -27.07
N GLY A 21 -16.98 15.20 -28.17
CA GLY A 21 -17.40 16.55 -28.53
C GLY A 21 -16.78 17.63 -27.64
N TRP A 22 -15.60 17.38 -27.06
CA TRP A 22 -14.90 18.32 -26.21
C TRP A 22 -13.82 19.07 -27.01
N ASP A 23 -13.80 20.39 -26.92
CA ASP A 23 -12.78 21.24 -27.56
C ASP A 23 -11.50 21.35 -26.68
N SER A 24 -11.66 21.25 -25.37
CA SER A 24 -10.59 21.30 -24.38
C SER A 24 -10.89 20.39 -23.20
N VAL A 25 -9.91 20.21 -22.31
CA VAL A 25 -10.08 19.47 -21.05
C VAL A 25 -9.71 20.35 -19.87
N ASP A 26 -10.50 20.25 -18.80
CA ASP A 26 -10.27 21.02 -17.57
C ASP A 26 -9.11 20.44 -16.77
N VAL A 27 -9.02 19.11 -16.70
CA VAL A 27 -8.01 18.41 -15.92
C VAL A 27 -7.38 17.28 -16.73
N ILE A 28 -6.05 17.22 -16.75
CA ILE A 28 -5.31 16.08 -17.31
C ILE A 28 -4.63 15.34 -16.17
N LEU A 29 -5.00 14.08 -15.97
CA LEU A 29 -4.43 13.21 -14.94
C LEU A 29 -3.30 12.34 -15.50
N PHE A 30 -2.10 12.49 -14.93
CA PHE A 30 -0.96 11.62 -15.22
C PHE A 30 -0.90 10.50 -14.20
N SER A 31 -0.91 9.25 -14.67
CA SER A 31 -0.86 8.07 -13.81
C SER A 31 0.36 7.21 -14.14
N ALA A 32 1.07 6.73 -13.12
CA ALA A 32 2.14 5.77 -13.31
C ALA A 32 1.64 4.32 -13.45
N ASP A 33 0.35 4.06 -13.19
CA ASP A 33 -0.30 2.78 -13.51
C ASP A 33 -0.90 2.77 -14.91
N ALA A 34 -1.04 1.58 -15.49
CA ALA A 34 -1.90 1.38 -16.64
C ALA A 34 -3.35 1.80 -16.31
N TYR A 35 -4.05 2.38 -17.28
CA TYR A 35 -5.42 2.82 -17.06
C TYR A 35 -6.39 1.64 -17.07
N VAL A 36 -6.92 1.36 -15.90
CA VAL A 36 -8.04 0.46 -15.65
C VAL A 36 -9.18 1.31 -15.07
N ASP A 37 -10.34 1.31 -15.72
CA ASP A 37 -11.50 2.09 -15.30
C ASP A 37 -12.28 1.34 -14.21
N HIS A 38 -11.71 1.32 -13.00
CA HIS A 38 -12.18 0.50 -11.89
C HIS A 38 -12.12 1.28 -10.56
N PRO A 39 -13.08 1.11 -9.64
CA PRO A 39 -13.14 1.86 -8.38
C PRO A 39 -11.96 1.59 -7.41
N SER A 40 -11.09 0.63 -7.72
CA SER A 40 -9.84 0.40 -6.98
C SER A 40 -8.61 1.09 -7.59
N PHE A 41 -8.75 1.82 -8.70
CA PHE A 41 -7.65 2.55 -9.34
C PHE A 41 -7.84 4.07 -9.17
N GLY A 42 -6.92 4.71 -8.44
CA GLY A 42 -7.07 6.10 -8.02
C GLY A 42 -7.27 7.09 -9.17
N ALA A 43 -6.58 6.93 -10.30
CA ALA A 43 -6.78 7.82 -11.46
C ALA A 43 -8.18 7.69 -12.07
N ALA A 44 -8.76 6.49 -12.09
CA ALA A 44 -10.13 6.27 -12.52
C ALA A 44 -11.12 6.90 -11.53
N VAL A 45 -10.91 6.70 -10.22
CA VAL A 45 -11.77 7.28 -9.18
C VAL A 45 -11.81 8.80 -9.28
N ILE A 46 -10.66 9.45 -9.30
CA ILE A 46 -10.56 10.92 -9.40
C ILE A 46 -11.14 11.42 -10.72
N GLY A 47 -10.80 10.79 -11.83
CA GLY A 47 -11.31 11.19 -13.14
C GLY A 47 -12.82 11.06 -13.25
N ARG A 48 -13.40 9.95 -12.77
CA ARG A 48 -14.86 9.76 -12.74
C ARG A 48 -15.57 10.71 -11.77
N THR A 49 -14.95 11.00 -10.62
CA THR A 49 -15.48 11.98 -9.67
C THR A 49 -15.57 13.38 -10.29
N LEU A 50 -14.52 13.82 -10.98
CA LEU A 50 -14.50 15.11 -11.67
C LEU A 50 -15.48 15.14 -12.85
N GLU A 51 -15.56 14.06 -13.66
CA GLU A 51 -16.54 13.96 -14.75
C GLU A 51 -17.97 14.06 -14.20
N ALA A 52 -18.28 13.39 -13.09
CA ALA A 52 -19.58 13.49 -12.43
C ALA A 52 -19.88 14.87 -11.84
N ALA A 53 -18.83 15.64 -11.52
CA ALA A 53 -18.95 17.04 -11.09
C ALA A 53 -19.06 18.04 -12.25
N GLY A 54 -19.06 17.56 -13.52
CA GLY A 54 -19.26 18.36 -14.72
C GLY A 54 -17.98 18.87 -15.40
N TYR A 55 -16.81 18.42 -14.95
CA TYR A 55 -15.52 18.78 -15.56
C TYR A 55 -15.12 17.82 -16.68
N THR A 56 -14.44 18.34 -17.69
CA THR A 56 -13.84 17.53 -18.76
C THR A 56 -12.47 17.00 -18.30
N VAL A 57 -12.28 15.68 -18.36
CA VAL A 57 -11.08 15.01 -17.80
C VAL A 57 -10.48 14.03 -18.79
N ALA A 58 -9.16 14.09 -18.91
CA ALA A 58 -8.40 13.10 -19.68
C ALA A 58 -7.33 12.43 -18.79
N ILE A 59 -6.95 11.19 -19.13
CA ILE A 59 -5.91 10.43 -18.43
C ILE A 59 -4.75 10.16 -19.37
N VAL A 60 -3.52 10.44 -18.91
CA VAL A 60 -2.27 10.02 -19.55
C VAL A 60 -1.63 8.93 -18.70
N PRO A 61 -1.93 7.65 -18.99
CA PRO A 61 -1.38 6.54 -18.22
C PRO A 61 0.00 6.18 -18.72
N GLN A 62 0.95 6.02 -17.81
CA GLN A 62 2.32 5.59 -18.06
C GLN A 62 2.98 6.35 -19.21
N PRO A 63 3.11 7.70 -19.12
CA PRO A 63 3.77 8.49 -20.16
C PRO A 63 5.24 8.10 -20.30
N ASP A 64 5.73 8.09 -21.50
CA ASP A 64 7.18 7.95 -21.75
C ASP A 64 7.90 9.22 -21.28
N TRP A 65 8.73 9.08 -20.25
CA TRP A 65 9.50 10.17 -19.65
C TRP A 65 10.89 10.35 -20.27
N HIS A 66 11.19 9.62 -21.34
CA HIS A 66 12.44 9.73 -22.09
C HIS A 66 12.25 10.56 -23.38
N GLY A 67 13.33 11.04 -23.90
CA GLY A 67 13.35 11.68 -25.21
C GLY A 67 12.63 13.03 -25.28
N ASP A 68 11.70 13.20 -26.23
CA ASP A 68 11.06 14.47 -26.57
C ASP A 68 9.81 14.80 -25.74
N PHE A 69 9.47 13.99 -24.75
CA PHE A 69 8.28 14.15 -23.89
C PHE A 69 6.95 14.24 -24.65
N ARG A 70 6.84 13.54 -25.75
CA ARG A 70 5.66 13.60 -26.65
C ARG A 70 4.37 13.22 -25.92
N ASP A 71 4.41 12.25 -25.00
CA ASP A 71 3.24 11.84 -24.21
C ASP A 71 2.76 12.93 -23.24
N PHE A 72 3.67 13.78 -22.75
CA PHE A 72 3.33 14.91 -21.88
C PHE A 72 2.72 16.08 -22.67
N LYS A 73 3.04 16.18 -23.96
CA LYS A 73 2.55 17.26 -24.86
C LYS A 73 1.30 16.89 -25.64
N LYS A 74 0.99 15.58 -25.79
CA LYS A 74 -0.02 15.09 -26.75
C LYS A 74 -1.44 15.61 -26.54
N LEU A 75 -1.83 15.90 -25.29
CA LEU A 75 -3.18 16.44 -24.98
C LEU A 75 -3.21 17.97 -24.89
N GLY A 76 -2.03 18.60 -24.90
CA GLY A 76 -1.91 20.06 -24.75
C GLY A 76 -2.05 20.52 -23.30
N ARG A 77 -2.55 21.75 -23.13
CA ARG A 77 -2.73 22.44 -21.85
C ARG A 77 -4.14 22.20 -21.32
N PRO A 78 -4.33 21.84 -20.04
CA PRO A 78 -5.65 21.81 -19.41
C PRO A 78 -6.11 23.24 -19.06
N ASN A 79 -7.42 23.41 -18.90
CA ASN A 79 -7.97 24.71 -18.48
C ASN A 79 -7.63 25.03 -17.02
N LEU A 80 -7.56 24.01 -16.12
CA LEU A 80 -7.38 24.20 -14.68
C LEU A 80 -6.00 23.74 -14.19
N PHE A 81 -5.70 22.45 -14.25
CA PHE A 81 -4.44 21.91 -13.73
C PHE A 81 -4.07 20.53 -14.29
N PHE A 82 -2.80 20.14 -14.08
CA PHE A 82 -2.34 18.77 -14.20
C PHE A 82 -2.40 18.05 -12.86
N GLY A 83 -3.08 16.93 -12.79
CA GLY A 83 -3.07 16.04 -11.62
C GLY A 83 -2.08 14.88 -11.82
N ILE A 84 -1.30 14.55 -10.78
CA ILE A 84 -0.33 13.45 -10.84
C ILE A 84 -0.60 12.44 -9.74
N ALA A 85 -0.66 11.16 -10.12
CA ALA A 85 -0.78 10.03 -9.21
C ALA A 85 0.30 8.97 -9.50
N PRO A 86 0.97 8.43 -8.46
CA PRO A 86 1.99 7.38 -8.62
C PRO A 86 1.39 6.03 -9.01
N GLY A 87 0.08 5.88 -8.85
CA GLY A 87 -0.66 4.63 -8.95
C GLY A 87 -1.20 4.13 -7.60
N CYS A 88 -1.63 2.86 -7.57
CA CYS A 88 -2.26 2.23 -6.40
C CYS A 88 -1.27 1.90 -5.27
N MET A 89 0.02 1.80 -5.59
CA MET A 89 1.09 1.56 -4.62
C MET A 89 2.15 2.65 -4.66
N ASP A 90 2.86 2.80 -3.54
CA ASP A 90 4.11 3.56 -3.54
C ASP A 90 5.06 3.02 -4.62
N SER A 91 5.61 3.92 -5.44
CA SER A 91 6.40 3.54 -6.63
C SER A 91 7.63 2.71 -6.27
N MET A 92 8.31 3.07 -5.18
CA MET A 92 9.53 2.39 -4.76
C MET A 92 9.23 1.02 -4.12
N VAL A 93 8.15 0.93 -3.32
CA VAL A 93 7.67 -0.36 -2.77
C VAL A 93 7.18 -1.29 -3.88
N ASN A 94 6.55 -0.75 -4.92
CA ASN A 94 6.13 -1.54 -6.08
C ASN A 94 7.33 -2.06 -6.90
N LYS A 95 8.36 -1.24 -7.06
CA LYS A 95 9.51 -1.55 -7.93
C LYS A 95 10.53 -2.45 -7.25
N TYR A 96 10.77 -2.30 -5.94
CA TYR A 96 11.85 -2.95 -5.22
C TYR A 96 11.38 -3.83 -4.07
N THR A 97 12.16 -4.87 -3.79
CA THR A 97 12.05 -5.68 -2.57
C THR A 97 12.66 -4.95 -1.36
N ALA A 98 12.44 -5.48 -0.15
CA ALA A 98 13.11 -4.99 1.07
C ALA A 98 14.65 -5.02 1.01
N GLY A 99 15.22 -5.91 0.20
CA GLY A 99 16.66 -5.98 -0.08
C GLY A 99 17.10 -5.08 -1.24
N LYS A 100 16.30 -4.07 -1.62
CA LYS A 100 16.57 -3.13 -2.72
C LYS A 100 16.83 -3.79 -4.08
N ARG A 101 16.32 -5.02 -4.29
CA ARG A 101 16.39 -5.72 -5.58
C ARG A 101 15.14 -5.45 -6.39
N LEU A 102 15.30 -5.28 -7.70
CA LEU A 102 14.16 -5.16 -8.61
C LEU A 102 13.24 -6.39 -8.46
N ARG A 103 11.92 -6.17 -8.38
CA ARG A 103 10.94 -7.26 -8.37
C ARG A 103 10.89 -7.92 -9.75
N SER A 104 10.33 -9.13 -9.83
CA SER A 104 10.20 -9.88 -11.09
C SER A 104 9.18 -9.27 -12.04
N GLU A 105 8.17 -8.59 -11.52
CA GLU A 105 7.09 -7.97 -12.30
C GLU A 105 6.66 -6.64 -11.68
N ASP A 106 6.24 -5.69 -12.52
CA ASP A 106 5.40 -4.55 -12.11
C ASP A 106 3.93 -4.92 -12.35
N ALA A 107 3.22 -5.24 -11.27
CA ALA A 107 1.85 -5.72 -11.36
C ALA A 107 0.85 -4.73 -11.99
N TYR A 108 1.18 -3.44 -12.00
CA TYR A 108 0.32 -2.37 -12.51
C TYR A 108 0.66 -1.94 -13.94
N SER A 109 1.60 -2.63 -14.56
CA SER A 109 2.03 -2.37 -15.93
C SER A 109 1.58 -3.46 -16.90
N PRO A 110 1.38 -3.14 -18.20
CA PRO A 110 1.03 -4.14 -19.21
C PRO A 110 2.10 -5.22 -19.28
N ASP A 111 1.67 -6.48 -19.26
CA ASP A 111 2.51 -7.68 -19.29
C ASP A 111 3.54 -7.74 -18.13
N GLY A 112 3.30 -7.02 -17.05
CA GLY A 112 4.19 -6.98 -15.88
C GLY A 112 5.53 -6.26 -16.11
N ARG A 113 5.65 -5.41 -17.14
CA ARG A 113 6.91 -4.76 -17.53
C ARG A 113 7.36 -3.71 -16.52
N HIS A 114 8.66 -3.68 -16.22
CA HIS A 114 9.25 -2.76 -15.25
C HIS A 114 9.54 -1.35 -15.76
N ASP A 115 9.68 -1.18 -17.07
CA ASP A 115 10.13 0.03 -17.72
C ASP A 115 9.00 0.97 -18.15
N CYS A 116 7.80 0.79 -17.56
CA CYS A 116 6.64 1.60 -17.88
C CYS A 116 6.49 2.82 -16.97
N ARG A 117 7.29 2.92 -15.90
CA ARG A 117 7.28 4.06 -14.97
C ARG A 117 8.68 4.36 -14.43
N PRO A 118 9.02 5.65 -14.14
CA PRO A 118 10.27 6.02 -13.48
C PRO A 118 10.25 5.65 -12.00
N GLU A 119 11.39 5.81 -11.34
CA GLU A 119 11.44 5.97 -9.90
C GLU A 119 10.85 7.34 -9.52
N TYR A 120 10.09 7.36 -8.42
CA TYR A 120 9.40 8.58 -7.97
C TYR A 120 8.64 9.30 -9.10
N PRO A 121 7.68 8.65 -9.78
CA PRO A 121 6.98 9.23 -10.92
C PRO A 121 6.32 10.57 -10.56
N THR A 122 5.87 10.75 -9.33
CA THR A 122 5.32 12.02 -8.86
C THR A 122 6.31 13.18 -9.03
N ILE A 123 7.58 12.97 -8.71
CA ILE A 123 8.63 13.98 -8.87
C ILE A 123 9.01 14.16 -10.35
N VAL A 124 9.23 13.04 -11.05
CA VAL A 124 9.70 13.06 -12.45
C VAL A 124 8.67 13.71 -13.36
N TYR A 125 7.40 13.31 -13.25
CA TYR A 125 6.33 13.84 -14.09
C TYR A 125 6.08 15.33 -13.81
N THR A 126 6.12 15.73 -12.53
CA THR A 126 5.98 17.15 -12.17
C THR A 126 7.07 18.01 -12.82
N LYS A 127 8.34 17.60 -12.71
CA LYS A 127 9.45 18.35 -13.28
C LYS A 127 9.32 18.52 -14.79
N ILE A 128 8.91 17.47 -15.50
CA ILE A 128 8.67 17.53 -16.94
C ILE A 128 7.52 18.49 -17.26
N LEU A 129 6.40 18.39 -16.53
CA LEU A 129 5.25 19.26 -16.77
C LEU A 129 5.55 20.73 -16.46
N LYS A 130 6.27 21.02 -15.37
CA LYS A 130 6.70 22.39 -15.03
C LYS A 130 7.71 22.96 -16.04
N GLN A 131 8.53 22.10 -16.66
CA GLN A 131 9.40 22.52 -17.77
C GLN A 131 8.62 22.84 -19.04
N LEU A 132 7.59 22.05 -19.38
CA LEU A 132 6.80 22.21 -20.60
C LEU A 132 5.70 23.27 -20.46
N PHE A 133 5.11 23.42 -19.28
CA PHE A 133 3.98 24.28 -18.99
C PHE A 133 4.18 24.97 -17.64
N PRO A 134 5.13 25.92 -17.54
CA PRO A 134 5.57 26.49 -16.23
C PRO A 134 4.47 27.24 -15.48
N ASP A 135 3.48 27.75 -16.19
CA ASP A 135 2.37 28.54 -15.66
C ASP A 135 1.11 27.71 -15.34
N VAL A 136 1.09 26.42 -15.67
CA VAL A 136 -0.03 25.55 -15.33
C VAL A 136 0.16 24.95 -13.95
N PRO A 137 -0.85 24.99 -13.07
CA PRO A 137 -0.78 24.33 -11.77
C PRO A 137 -0.57 22.83 -11.91
N VAL A 138 0.20 22.27 -10.97
CA VAL A 138 0.42 20.82 -10.83
C VAL A 138 0.03 20.37 -9.43
N VAL A 139 -0.93 19.46 -9.35
CA VAL A 139 -1.50 18.93 -8.11
C VAL A 139 -1.11 17.48 -7.95
N LEU A 140 -0.52 17.14 -6.80
CA LEU A 140 -0.11 15.79 -6.47
C LEU A 140 -1.19 15.07 -5.69
N GLY A 141 -1.44 13.81 -6.01
CA GLY A 141 -2.35 12.95 -5.27
C GLY A 141 -1.82 11.52 -5.10
N GLY A 142 -2.65 10.68 -4.50
CA GLY A 142 -2.35 9.28 -4.29
C GLY A 142 -1.34 9.00 -3.17
N ILE A 143 -0.93 7.74 -3.06
CA ILE A 143 -0.20 7.25 -1.88
C ILE A 143 1.20 7.87 -1.74
N GLU A 144 1.95 8.02 -2.84
CA GLU A 144 3.32 8.54 -2.80
C GLU A 144 3.37 9.97 -2.26
N ALA A 145 2.46 10.84 -2.72
CA ALA A 145 2.33 12.20 -2.24
C ALA A 145 1.85 12.25 -0.79
N SER A 146 0.85 11.43 -0.43
CA SER A 146 0.33 11.34 0.94
C SER A 146 1.42 10.97 1.95
N LEU A 147 2.28 10.01 1.61
CA LEU A 147 3.33 9.51 2.49
C LEU A 147 4.57 10.43 2.58
N ARG A 148 4.70 11.41 1.66
CA ARG A 148 5.85 12.32 1.56
C ARG A 148 5.47 13.80 1.73
N ARG A 149 4.31 14.06 2.38
CA ARG A 149 3.77 15.41 2.55
C ARG A 149 4.51 16.31 3.55
N LEU A 150 5.39 15.73 4.36
CA LEU A 150 6.26 16.39 5.33
C LEU A 150 7.68 15.78 5.24
N THR A 151 8.60 16.21 6.10
CA THR A 151 9.91 15.57 6.26
C THR A 151 9.73 14.08 6.54
N HIS A 152 10.39 13.24 5.77
CA HIS A 152 10.24 11.80 5.84
C HIS A 152 11.56 11.09 5.54
N TYR A 153 11.73 9.88 6.12
CA TYR A 153 12.85 9.03 5.78
C TYR A 153 12.55 8.25 4.49
N ASP A 154 13.45 8.36 3.53
CA ASP A 154 13.43 7.55 2.31
C ASP A 154 14.42 6.39 2.41
N TYR A 155 13.89 5.17 2.41
CA TYR A 155 14.67 3.95 2.59
C TYR A 155 15.66 3.70 1.46
N TRP A 156 15.29 4.02 0.22
CA TRP A 156 16.14 3.75 -0.96
C TRP A 156 17.29 4.73 -1.08
N LYS A 157 17.06 6.00 -0.72
CA LYS A 157 18.09 7.05 -0.64
C LYS A 157 18.87 7.01 0.68
N ASP A 158 18.36 6.27 1.69
CA ASP A 158 18.92 6.17 3.04
C ASP A 158 19.14 7.53 3.73
N SER A 159 18.20 8.44 3.59
CA SER A 159 18.29 9.79 4.13
C SER A 159 16.91 10.42 4.35
N LEU A 160 16.86 11.42 5.25
CA LEU A 160 15.68 12.28 5.36
C LEU A 160 15.54 13.14 4.11
N GLN A 161 14.32 13.17 3.58
CA GLN A 161 13.92 14.02 2.46
C GLN A 161 12.97 15.10 2.95
N LYS A 162 12.97 16.23 2.26
CA LYS A 162 12.01 17.33 2.48
C LYS A 162 10.60 16.91 2.07
N CYS A 163 9.61 17.75 2.36
CA CYS A 163 8.28 17.62 1.76
C CYS A 163 8.41 17.46 0.24
N ILE A 164 7.64 16.53 -0.35
CA ILE A 164 7.71 16.23 -1.80
C ILE A 164 7.42 17.44 -2.69
N LEU A 165 6.69 18.45 -2.18
CA LEU A 165 6.51 19.73 -2.91
C LEU A 165 7.82 20.47 -3.14
N CYS A 166 8.76 20.41 -2.19
CA CYS A 166 10.09 21.02 -2.35
C CYS A 166 10.88 20.33 -3.46
N ASP A 167 10.84 18.99 -3.51
CA ASP A 167 11.62 18.21 -4.47
C ASP A 167 11.02 18.21 -5.88
N SER A 168 9.70 18.23 -5.97
CA SER A 168 8.97 18.15 -7.25
C SER A 168 8.74 19.52 -7.90
N GLY A 169 8.51 20.57 -7.11
CA GLY A 169 8.07 21.86 -7.57
C GLY A 169 6.58 21.94 -7.91
N ALA A 170 5.78 20.99 -7.43
CA ALA A 170 4.32 21.03 -7.54
C ALA A 170 3.72 22.11 -6.63
N ASP A 171 2.49 22.51 -6.94
CA ASP A 171 1.83 23.63 -6.26
C ASP A 171 1.05 23.18 -5.02
N MET A 172 0.47 21.97 -5.05
CA MET A 172 -0.38 21.47 -3.97
C MET A 172 -0.35 19.93 -3.91
N ILE A 173 -0.52 19.38 -2.70
CA ILE A 173 -0.85 17.98 -2.49
C ILE A 173 -2.31 17.87 -2.05
N ILE A 174 -3.03 16.90 -2.60
CA ILE A 174 -4.26 16.36 -2.02
C ILE A 174 -3.91 14.98 -1.47
N TYR A 175 -3.90 14.86 -0.13
CA TYR A 175 -3.54 13.60 0.51
C TYR A 175 -4.75 12.74 0.88
N GLY A 176 -4.55 11.44 1.10
CA GLY A 176 -5.64 10.53 1.46
C GLY A 176 -6.63 10.27 0.33
N MET A 177 -7.92 10.16 0.67
CA MET A 177 -9.02 9.96 -0.30
C MET A 177 -9.44 11.29 -0.91
N GLY A 178 -9.06 11.54 -2.15
CA GLY A 178 -9.07 12.85 -2.78
C GLY A 178 -10.38 13.33 -3.39
N GLU A 179 -11.48 12.59 -3.29
CA GLU A 179 -12.73 12.91 -4.02
C GLU A 179 -13.33 14.26 -3.67
N LYS A 180 -13.40 14.60 -2.38
CA LYS A 180 -13.94 15.90 -1.93
C LYS A 180 -13.02 17.07 -2.27
N PRO A 181 -11.74 17.06 -1.82
CA PRO A 181 -10.86 18.20 -2.03
C PRO A 181 -10.57 18.49 -3.50
N ILE A 182 -10.55 17.47 -4.38
CA ILE A 182 -10.27 17.72 -5.80
C ILE A 182 -11.43 18.47 -6.50
N VAL A 183 -12.67 18.17 -6.16
CA VAL A 183 -13.85 18.85 -6.70
C VAL A 183 -13.90 20.30 -6.19
N GLU A 184 -13.59 20.51 -4.92
CA GLU A 184 -13.55 21.86 -4.33
C GLU A 184 -12.42 22.70 -4.95
N LEU A 185 -11.24 22.11 -5.17
CA LEU A 185 -10.15 22.77 -5.88
C LEU A 185 -10.56 23.16 -7.32
N CYS A 186 -11.18 22.24 -8.06
CA CYS A 186 -11.67 22.55 -9.41
C CYS A 186 -12.64 23.72 -9.41
N ARG A 187 -13.57 23.79 -8.45
CA ARG A 187 -14.51 24.88 -8.32
C ARG A 187 -13.80 26.21 -8.11
N ASN A 188 -12.88 26.28 -7.13
CA ASN A 188 -12.13 27.52 -6.83
C ASN A 188 -11.31 28.01 -8.03
N LEU A 189 -10.65 27.08 -8.75
CA LEU A 189 -9.88 27.45 -9.94
C LEU A 189 -10.78 27.86 -11.12
N ALA A 190 -11.94 27.24 -11.29
CA ALA A 190 -12.91 27.60 -12.32
C ALA A 190 -13.58 28.98 -12.06
N GLU A 191 -13.67 29.37 -10.79
CA GLU A 191 -14.10 30.73 -10.36
C GLU A 191 -12.98 31.76 -10.53
N GLY A 192 -11.80 31.39 -11.01
CA GLY A 192 -10.68 32.29 -11.32
C GLY A 192 -9.72 32.52 -10.15
N LEU A 193 -9.86 31.83 -9.03
CA LEU A 193 -8.88 31.91 -7.94
C LEU A 193 -7.56 31.26 -8.36
N PRO A 194 -6.41 31.94 -8.23
CA PRO A 194 -5.12 31.29 -8.48
C PRO A 194 -4.83 30.23 -7.41
N ILE A 195 -4.21 29.12 -7.77
CA ILE A 195 -3.89 28.04 -6.83
C ILE A 195 -3.10 28.51 -5.62
N SER A 196 -2.26 29.51 -5.80
CA SER A 196 -1.48 30.13 -4.71
C SER A 196 -2.31 30.91 -3.67
N ALA A 197 -3.59 31.13 -3.94
CA ALA A 197 -4.53 31.76 -3.00
C ALA A 197 -5.48 30.72 -2.35
N VAL A 198 -5.44 29.46 -2.78
CA VAL A 198 -6.29 28.39 -2.26
C VAL A 198 -5.58 27.71 -1.09
N HIS A 199 -5.92 28.11 0.14
CA HIS A 199 -5.25 27.64 1.35
C HIS A 199 -6.17 26.96 2.37
N ASP A 200 -7.48 27.01 2.16
CA ASP A 200 -8.51 26.64 3.14
C ASP A 200 -9.17 25.27 2.88
N ILE A 201 -8.86 24.63 1.76
CA ILE A 201 -9.40 23.31 1.44
C ILE A 201 -8.81 22.28 2.43
N PRO A 202 -9.66 21.56 3.20
CA PRO A 202 -9.20 20.47 4.04
C PRO A 202 -8.48 19.39 3.22
N GLN A 203 -7.60 18.64 3.87
CA GLN A 203 -6.90 17.50 3.26
C GLN A 203 -5.94 17.91 2.13
N THR A 204 -5.44 19.16 2.18
CA THR A 204 -4.42 19.67 1.25
C THR A 204 -3.12 19.99 1.96
N VAL A 205 -2.03 20.07 1.19
CA VAL A 205 -0.73 20.55 1.64
C VAL A 205 -0.19 21.54 0.61
N TYR A 206 0.35 22.65 1.09
CA TYR A 206 0.97 23.68 0.26
C TYR A 206 2.23 24.23 0.93
N LEU A 207 3.06 24.93 0.16
CA LEU A 207 4.24 25.65 0.64
C LEU A 207 3.99 27.16 0.59
N CYS A 208 4.20 27.84 1.71
CA CYS A 208 4.13 29.29 1.76
C CYS A 208 5.22 29.86 2.68
N ARG A 209 5.46 31.17 2.61
CA ARG A 209 6.28 31.88 3.59
C ARG A 209 5.46 32.09 4.86
N GLU A 210 6.13 32.27 6.00
CA GLU A 210 5.46 32.48 7.29
C GLU A 210 4.40 33.58 7.23
N LYS A 211 4.72 34.76 6.63
CA LYS A 211 3.80 35.90 6.47
C LYS A 211 2.60 35.62 5.54
N GLU A 212 2.64 34.55 4.77
CA GLU A 212 1.60 34.13 3.82
C GLU A 212 0.67 33.05 4.44
N ILE A 213 0.98 32.60 5.67
CA ILE A 213 0.13 31.63 6.38
C ILE A 213 -1.19 32.34 6.74
N PRO A 214 -2.34 31.83 6.28
CA PRO A 214 -3.64 32.38 6.61
C PRO A 214 -3.86 32.46 8.12
N ASN A 215 -4.22 33.65 8.62
CA ASN A 215 -4.41 33.95 10.05
C ASN A 215 -3.13 33.79 10.92
N GLY A 216 -1.96 33.67 10.30
CA GLY A 216 -0.71 33.41 11.01
C GLY A 216 -0.65 32.01 11.65
N ILE A 217 0.31 31.83 12.56
CA ILE A 217 0.44 30.61 13.39
C ILE A 217 -0.33 30.89 14.68
N GLY A 218 -1.36 30.08 14.96
CA GLY A 218 -2.24 30.21 16.12
C GLY A 218 -2.00 29.11 17.17
N ASP A 219 -2.68 29.25 18.33
CA ASP A 219 -2.59 28.28 19.43
C ASP A 219 -3.18 26.90 19.07
N ASP A 220 -4.07 26.83 18.07
CA ASP A 220 -4.64 25.59 17.55
C ASP A 220 -3.76 24.90 16.51
N ASP A 221 -2.61 25.46 16.18
CA ASP A 221 -1.67 24.85 15.25
C ASP A 221 -0.63 24.00 15.97
N ILE A 222 -0.17 22.95 15.32
CA ILE A 222 0.97 22.17 15.78
C ILE A 222 2.18 22.52 14.92
N VAL A 223 3.14 23.23 15.51
CA VAL A 223 4.41 23.55 14.87
C VAL A 223 5.40 22.42 15.15
N LEU A 224 5.79 21.71 14.11
CA LEU A 224 6.75 20.62 14.14
C LEU A 224 8.19 21.17 14.15
N HIS A 225 9.13 20.39 14.68
CA HIS A 225 10.55 20.63 14.47
C HIS A 225 10.87 20.78 12.99
N SER A 226 11.72 21.74 12.65
CA SER A 226 12.08 22.03 11.26
C SER A 226 12.78 20.84 10.58
N HIS A 227 12.81 20.83 9.27
CA HIS A 227 13.56 19.83 8.51
C HIS A 227 15.05 19.83 8.92
N GLU A 228 15.64 21.00 9.07
CA GLU A 228 17.04 21.18 9.43
C GLU A 228 17.37 20.68 10.84
N GLU A 229 16.43 20.83 11.78
CA GLU A 229 16.55 20.26 13.11
C GLU A 229 16.45 18.73 13.07
N CYS A 230 15.52 18.18 12.34
CA CYS A 230 15.36 16.73 12.16
C CYS A 230 16.60 16.07 11.54
N LEU A 231 17.32 16.76 10.65
CA LEU A 231 18.59 16.26 10.10
C LEU A 231 19.67 16.11 11.16
N ARG A 232 19.67 16.98 12.18
CA ARG A 232 20.70 17.01 13.25
C ARG A 232 20.28 16.18 14.48
N ASN A 233 18.98 16.05 14.71
CA ASN A 233 18.42 15.44 15.91
C ASN A 233 17.36 14.38 15.56
N LYS A 234 17.74 13.11 15.68
CA LYS A 234 16.84 11.98 15.42
C LYS A 234 15.63 11.92 16.37
N LYS A 235 15.77 12.43 17.61
CA LYS A 235 14.65 12.50 18.55
C LYS A 235 13.62 13.54 18.13
N ALA A 236 14.05 14.65 17.54
CA ALA A 236 13.14 15.65 16.98
C ALA A 236 12.29 15.05 15.83
N GLN A 237 12.91 14.24 14.95
CA GLN A 237 12.18 13.53 13.91
C GLN A 237 11.18 12.52 14.50
N ALA A 238 11.57 11.77 15.53
CA ALA A 238 10.68 10.81 16.19
C ALA A 238 9.50 11.53 16.87
N ASP A 239 9.73 12.66 17.55
CA ASP A 239 8.68 13.45 18.20
C ASP A 239 7.72 14.06 17.16
N ASN A 240 8.23 14.62 16.06
CA ASN A 240 7.41 15.08 14.94
C ASN A 240 6.46 13.99 14.47
N PHE A 241 6.98 12.77 14.32
CA PHE A 241 6.16 11.67 13.81
C PHE A 241 5.02 11.30 14.76
N ARG A 242 5.22 11.38 16.08
CA ARG A 242 4.15 11.21 17.06
C ARG A 242 3.00 12.19 16.80
N HIS A 243 3.30 13.48 16.62
CA HIS A 243 2.29 14.50 16.30
C HIS A 243 1.59 14.22 14.96
N ILE A 244 2.36 13.88 13.92
CA ILE A 244 1.81 13.55 12.59
C ILE A 244 0.84 12.35 12.66
N GLU A 245 1.19 11.31 13.39
CA GLU A 245 0.33 10.13 13.52
C GLU A 245 -0.90 10.42 14.37
N GLU A 246 -0.76 11.14 15.48
CA GLU A 246 -1.89 11.54 16.32
C GLU A 246 -2.91 12.35 15.51
N GLU A 247 -2.47 13.37 14.77
CA GLU A 247 -3.35 14.22 13.96
C GLU A 247 -3.98 13.43 12.80
N SER A 248 -3.25 12.52 12.18
CA SER A 248 -3.80 11.66 11.12
C SER A 248 -4.91 10.70 11.61
N ASN A 249 -5.01 10.50 12.92
CA ASN A 249 -5.96 9.57 13.54
C ASN A 249 -7.10 10.24 14.32
N LYS A 250 -7.18 11.56 14.33
CA LYS A 250 -8.28 12.32 14.95
C LYS A 250 -9.43 12.54 13.96
N MET A 251 -10.65 12.67 14.49
CA MET A 251 -11.80 13.15 13.70
C MET A 251 -11.71 14.66 13.42
N HIS A 252 -11.20 15.40 14.41
CA HIS A 252 -10.97 16.84 14.35
C HIS A 252 -9.48 17.08 14.60
N ALA A 253 -8.71 17.02 13.54
CA ALA A 253 -7.28 17.22 13.57
C ALA A 253 -6.95 18.73 13.55
N GLN A 254 -5.78 19.06 14.06
CA GLN A 254 -5.20 20.39 13.98
C GLN A 254 -4.36 20.52 12.72
N ARG A 255 -4.13 21.76 12.28
CA ARG A 255 -3.22 22.07 11.19
C ARG A 255 -1.78 21.82 11.64
N LEU A 256 -0.98 21.14 10.79
CA LEU A 256 0.44 20.91 11.04
C LEU A 256 1.29 21.86 10.20
N LEU A 257 2.30 22.45 10.81
CA LEU A 257 3.24 23.35 10.15
C LEU A 257 4.66 22.85 10.37
N GLN A 258 5.42 22.66 9.29
CA GLN A 258 6.84 22.31 9.38
C GLN A 258 7.68 23.27 8.56
N ALA A 259 8.61 23.95 9.22
CA ALA A 259 9.59 24.79 8.53
C ALA A 259 10.55 23.94 7.69
N VAL A 260 10.78 24.38 6.46
CA VAL A 260 11.69 23.77 5.50
C VAL A 260 12.30 24.84 4.62
N ASP A 261 13.62 24.98 4.64
CA ASP A 261 14.33 26.12 4.04
C ASP A 261 13.74 27.47 4.57
N ASN A 262 13.24 28.32 3.68
CA ASN A 262 12.64 29.62 4.02
C ASN A 262 11.10 29.60 3.90
N LYS A 263 10.47 28.43 3.93
CA LYS A 263 9.03 28.22 3.80
C LYS A 263 8.51 27.30 4.90
N TYR A 264 7.19 27.22 4.98
CA TYR A 264 6.47 26.22 5.77
C TYR A 264 5.73 25.28 4.84
N ALA A 265 5.83 23.98 5.10
CA ALA A 265 4.87 22.99 4.63
C ALA A 265 3.68 23.03 5.58
N VAL A 266 2.54 23.50 5.06
CA VAL A 266 1.28 23.61 5.80
C VAL A 266 0.39 22.46 5.42
N VAL A 267 0.02 21.63 6.41
CA VAL A 267 -0.88 20.48 6.23
C VAL A 267 -2.22 20.82 6.84
N ASN A 268 -3.22 21.05 6.01
CA ASN A 268 -4.58 21.25 6.46
C ASN A 268 -5.17 19.96 7.05
N PRO A 269 -6.03 20.03 8.08
CA PRO A 269 -6.67 18.84 8.66
C PRO A 269 -7.48 18.08 7.61
N PRO A 270 -7.66 16.73 7.78
CA PRO A 270 -8.44 15.93 6.86
C PRO A 270 -9.94 16.28 6.94
N TYR A 271 -10.68 15.97 5.87
CA TYR A 271 -12.14 15.93 5.95
C TYR A 271 -12.59 14.90 6.99
N PRO A 272 -13.75 15.10 7.62
CA PRO A 272 -14.42 14.05 8.37
C PRO A 272 -14.58 12.77 7.50
N PRO A 273 -14.64 11.57 8.12
CA PRO A 273 -14.89 10.34 7.38
C PRO A 273 -16.15 10.45 6.49
N MET A 274 -16.08 9.91 5.28
CA MET A 274 -17.21 9.91 4.37
C MET A 274 -18.41 9.19 4.99
N THR A 275 -19.59 9.74 4.77
CA THR A 275 -20.85 9.05 5.05
C THR A 275 -21.04 7.90 4.05
N SER A 276 -21.97 6.97 4.35
CA SER A 276 -22.30 5.89 3.40
C SER A 276 -22.78 6.42 2.05
N ASP A 277 -23.59 7.47 2.04
CA ASP A 277 -24.11 8.08 0.80
C ASP A 277 -22.99 8.73 -0.03
N GLU A 278 -22.03 9.38 0.61
CA GLU A 278 -20.86 9.96 -0.08
C GLU A 278 -19.98 8.88 -0.66
N LEU A 279 -19.76 7.78 0.08
CA LEU A 279 -18.98 6.66 -0.39
C LEU A 279 -19.69 5.90 -1.51
N ASP A 280 -20.99 5.68 -1.40
CA ASP A 280 -21.82 5.08 -2.45
C ASP A 280 -21.72 5.88 -3.74
N ARG A 281 -21.84 7.22 -3.67
CA ARG A 281 -21.68 8.08 -4.85
C ARG A 281 -20.36 7.85 -5.57
N SER A 282 -19.26 7.66 -4.84
CA SER A 282 -17.95 7.38 -5.45
C SER A 282 -17.88 5.99 -6.12
N PHE A 283 -18.51 4.97 -5.53
CA PHE A 283 -18.48 3.59 -6.06
C PHE A 283 -19.55 3.34 -7.15
N ASP A 284 -20.68 4.06 -7.12
CA ASP A 284 -21.77 3.91 -8.07
C ASP A 284 -21.50 4.62 -9.42
N LEU A 285 -20.39 5.37 -9.55
CA LEU A 285 -19.95 6.01 -10.79
C LEU A 285 -19.88 5.02 -11.97
N PRO A 286 -19.99 5.50 -13.21
CA PRO A 286 -20.15 4.63 -14.39
C PRO A 286 -18.84 3.95 -14.82
N TYR A 287 -18.17 3.26 -13.90
CA TYR A 287 -16.98 2.47 -14.23
C TYR A 287 -17.31 1.35 -15.22
N THR A 288 -16.48 1.18 -16.23
CA THR A 288 -16.55 0.01 -17.11
C THR A 288 -16.05 -1.25 -16.42
N ARG A 289 -15.25 -1.13 -15.35
CA ARG A 289 -14.51 -2.18 -14.66
C ARG A 289 -13.53 -2.95 -15.57
N LEU A 290 -13.11 -2.36 -16.67
CA LEU A 290 -12.23 -2.97 -17.66
C LEU A 290 -11.00 -2.08 -17.91
N PRO A 291 -9.85 -2.69 -18.31
CA PRO A 291 -8.73 -1.93 -18.86
C PRO A 291 -9.16 -1.12 -20.09
N HIS A 292 -8.52 0.04 -20.28
CA HIS A 292 -8.73 0.84 -21.49
C HIS A 292 -8.41 0.03 -22.77
N PRO A 293 -9.19 0.16 -23.86
CA PRO A 293 -9.01 -0.62 -25.09
C PRO A 293 -7.61 -0.57 -25.72
N LYS A 294 -6.79 0.48 -25.42
CA LYS A 294 -5.38 0.54 -25.81
C LYS A 294 -4.53 -0.65 -25.34
N TYR A 295 -4.97 -1.36 -24.32
CA TYR A 295 -4.29 -2.55 -23.76
C TYR A 295 -4.86 -3.87 -24.31
N LYS A 296 -5.68 -3.84 -25.36
CA LYS A 296 -6.22 -5.07 -25.97
C LYS A 296 -5.10 -6.08 -26.27
N GLY A 297 -5.25 -7.29 -25.76
CA GLY A 297 -4.26 -8.37 -25.92
C GLY A 297 -3.08 -8.32 -24.95
N LYS A 298 -3.05 -7.36 -24.00
CA LYS A 298 -2.03 -7.26 -22.94
C LYS A 298 -2.66 -7.58 -21.60
N ARG A 299 -1.93 -8.34 -20.79
CA ARG A 299 -2.33 -8.65 -19.40
C ARG A 299 -1.86 -7.53 -18.46
N ILE A 300 -2.72 -7.10 -17.56
CA ILE A 300 -2.35 -6.24 -16.41
C ILE A 300 -2.53 -7.08 -15.16
N PRO A 301 -1.44 -7.55 -14.50
CA PRO A 301 -1.53 -8.52 -13.40
C PRO A 301 -2.43 -8.04 -12.24
N ALA A 302 -2.33 -6.78 -11.83
CA ALA A 302 -3.16 -6.20 -10.77
C ALA A 302 -4.65 -6.25 -11.12
N TYR A 303 -5.03 -5.97 -12.36
CA TYR A 303 -6.42 -6.07 -12.82
C TYR A 303 -6.92 -7.52 -12.74
N GLU A 304 -6.13 -8.50 -13.19
CA GLU A 304 -6.51 -9.91 -13.12
C GLU A 304 -6.78 -10.38 -11.68
N MET A 305 -6.06 -9.81 -10.70
CA MET A 305 -6.26 -10.14 -9.29
C MET A 305 -7.56 -9.60 -8.71
N ILE A 306 -8.03 -8.43 -9.18
CA ILE A 306 -9.12 -7.69 -8.54
C ILE A 306 -10.39 -7.57 -9.37
N LYS A 307 -10.39 -7.99 -10.65
CA LYS A 307 -11.51 -7.77 -11.59
C LYS A 307 -12.86 -8.26 -11.07
N PHE A 308 -12.88 -9.29 -10.24
CA PHE A 308 -14.08 -9.86 -9.61
C PHE A 308 -14.09 -9.65 -8.09
N SER A 309 -13.45 -8.60 -7.61
CA SER A 309 -13.51 -8.19 -6.21
C SER A 309 -14.46 -7.02 -6.03
N VAL A 310 -15.08 -6.94 -4.85
CA VAL A 310 -15.96 -5.83 -4.44
C VAL A 310 -15.52 -5.34 -3.09
N ASN A 311 -15.23 -4.04 -3.01
CA ASN A 311 -14.79 -3.40 -1.79
C ASN A 311 -15.99 -2.89 -0.99
N LEU A 312 -16.09 -3.28 0.29
CA LEU A 312 -17.23 -2.98 1.15
C LEU A 312 -17.08 -1.66 1.93
N HIS A 313 -15.84 -1.29 2.25
CA HIS A 313 -15.53 -0.13 3.10
C HIS A 313 -14.13 0.40 2.83
N ARG A 314 -13.87 1.62 3.28
CA ARG A 314 -12.54 2.24 3.38
C ARG A 314 -12.16 2.45 4.83
N GLY A 315 -10.87 2.67 5.09
CA GLY A 315 -10.31 2.86 6.42
C GLY A 315 -9.97 1.56 7.14
N CYS A 316 -9.11 1.69 8.17
CA CYS A 316 -8.70 0.56 9.00
C CYS A 316 -8.27 1.05 10.38
N PHE A 317 -9.00 0.66 11.43
CA PHE A 317 -8.66 1.01 12.80
C PHE A 317 -7.62 0.06 13.46
N GLY A 318 -7.00 -0.81 12.66
CA GLY A 318 -5.96 -1.72 13.13
C GLY A 318 -4.73 -1.03 13.68
N GLY A 319 -4.32 0.07 13.04
CA GLY A 319 -3.20 0.91 13.48
C GLY A 319 -1.87 0.17 13.58
N CYS A 320 -1.65 -0.88 12.76
CA CYS A 320 -0.40 -1.62 12.73
C CYS A 320 0.76 -0.67 12.41
N ALA A 321 1.84 -0.73 13.18
CA ALA A 321 2.91 0.25 13.16
C ALA A 321 3.67 0.36 11.82
N PHE A 322 3.61 -0.66 10.98
CA PHE A 322 4.27 -0.76 9.68
C PHE A 322 3.35 -0.50 8.47
N CYS A 323 2.03 -0.27 8.71
CA CYS A 323 1.03 -0.26 7.65
C CYS A 323 0.65 1.18 7.26
N THR A 324 0.59 1.45 5.96
CA THR A 324 0.24 2.76 5.40
C THR A 324 -1.26 2.96 5.19
N ILE A 325 -2.09 1.93 5.39
CA ILE A 325 -3.53 2.02 5.13
C ILE A 325 -4.18 3.09 5.98
N SER A 326 -3.95 3.10 7.29
CA SER A 326 -4.51 4.13 8.18
C SER A 326 -3.95 5.53 7.89
N ALA A 327 -2.69 5.63 7.46
CA ALA A 327 -2.07 6.91 7.08
C ALA A 327 -2.64 7.51 5.78
N HIS A 328 -3.17 6.65 4.88
CA HIS A 328 -3.72 7.08 3.60
C HIS A 328 -5.25 7.07 3.55
N GLN A 329 -5.91 6.02 4.05
CA GLN A 329 -7.38 5.89 4.05
C GLN A 329 -8.04 6.37 5.35
N GLY A 330 -7.25 6.62 6.40
CA GLY A 330 -7.74 6.99 7.71
C GLY A 330 -8.05 5.79 8.62
N LYS A 331 -8.21 6.09 9.90
CA LYS A 331 -8.53 5.11 10.95
C LYS A 331 -10.03 4.73 10.95
N PHE A 332 -10.90 5.68 10.66
CA PHE A 332 -12.33 5.47 10.77
C PHE A 332 -12.89 4.72 9.57
N ILE A 333 -13.78 3.78 9.84
CA ILE A 333 -14.40 2.96 8.79
C ILE A 333 -15.54 3.74 8.14
N ALA A 334 -15.42 3.97 6.84
CA ALA A 334 -16.52 4.44 5.99
C ALA A 334 -17.08 3.26 5.19
N CYS A 335 -18.35 2.92 5.41
CA CYS A 335 -19.01 1.75 4.82
C CYS A 335 -19.90 2.14 3.66
N ARG A 336 -19.91 1.32 2.63
CA ARG A 336 -20.93 1.36 1.57
C ARG A 336 -22.24 0.79 2.07
N SER A 337 -23.35 1.25 1.50
CA SER A 337 -24.66 0.64 1.73
C SER A 337 -24.76 -0.74 1.07
N LYS A 338 -25.64 -1.59 1.62
CA LYS A 338 -25.97 -2.89 1.03
C LYS A 338 -26.45 -2.73 -0.42
N ARG A 339 -27.26 -1.68 -0.73
CA ARG A 339 -27.73 -1.37 -2.08
C ARG A 339 -26.55 -1.21 -3.04
N SER A 340 -25.62 -0.31 -2.74
CA SER A 340 -24.48 -0.01 -3.62
C SER A 340 -23.60 -1.25 -3.85
N ILE A 341 -23.36 -2.06 -2.81
CA ILE A 341 -22.58 -3.31 -2.90
C ILE A 341 -23.28 -4.31 -3.83
N VAL A 342 -24.58 -4.55 -3.63
CA VAL A 342 -25.37 -5.50 -4.44
C VAL A 342 -25.44 -5.05 -5.91
N GLU A 343 -25.62 -3.76 -6.17
CA GLU A 343 -25.64 -3.24 -7.55
C GLU A 343 -24.26 -3.39 -8.23
N GLU A 344 -23.18 -3.22 -7.50
CA GLU A 344 -21.85 -3.48 -8.05
C GLU A 344 -21.64 -4.98 -8.35
N VAL A 345 -22.08 -5.88 -7.46
CA VAL A 345 -22.01 -7.33 -7.70
C VAL A 345 -22.78 -7.72 -8.95
N LYS A 346 -23.96 -7.13 -9.20
CA LYS A 346 -24.72 -7.35 -10.44
C LYS A 346 -23.92 -6.93 -11.67
N LYS A 347 -23.22 -5.78 -11.62
CA LYS A 347 -22.30 -5.36 -12.70
C LYS A 347 -21.17 -6.36 -12.91
N VAL A 348 -20.64 -6.97 -11.84
CA VAL A 348 -19.60 -8.02 -11.93
C VAL A 348 -20.15 -9.31 -12.55
N ILE A 349 -21.39 -9.70 -12.23
CA ILE A 349 -22.04 -10.87 -12.82
C ILE A 349 -22.14 -10.73 -14.35
N ASP A 350 -22.37 -9.52 -14.85
CA ASP A 350 -22.48 -9.21 -16.28
C ASP A 350 -21.12 -9.08 -16.99
N MET A 351 -19.99 -9.11 -16.24
CA MET A 351 -18.65 -8.97 -16.84
C MET A 351 -18.28 -10.18 -17.72
N PRO A 352 -17.48 -9.94 -18.78
CA PRO A 352 -16.89 -11.02 -19.55
C PRO A 352 -16.10 -11.96 -18.63
N ASP A 353 -16.11 -13.25 -18.92
CA ASP A 353 -15.37 -14.30 -18.21
C ASP A 353 -15.76 -14.54 -16.75
N PHE A 354 -16.78 -13.88 -16.22
CA PHE A 354 -17.29 -14.18 -14.88
C PHE A 354 -17.93 -15.58 -14.84
N LYS A 355 -17.49 -16.41 -13.90
CA LYS A 355 -17.92 -17.82 -13.77
C LYS A 355 -18.72 -18.10 -12.50
N GLY A 356 -19.19 -17.04 -11.83
CA GLY A 356 -19.97 -17.15 -10.59
C GLY A 356 -19.12 -17.07 -9.32
N TYR A 357 -17.85 -16.70 -9.41
CA TYR A 357 -16.96 -16.64 -8.25
C TYR A 357 -16.43 -15.22 -8.02
N LEU A 358 -16.83 -14.58 -6.93
CA LEU A 358 -16.18 -13.36 -6.47
C LEU A 358 -14.84 -13.73 -5.81
N SER A 359 -13.78 -13.03 -6.22
CA SER A 359 -12.43 -13.27 -5.70
C SER A 359 -12.19 -12.68 -4.32
N ASP A 360 -12.87 -11.59 -4.01
CA ASP A 360 -12.86 -10.94 -2.70
C ASP A 360 -14.13 -10.10 -2.50
N LEU A 361 -14.83 -10.34 -1.41
CA LEU A 361 -15.94 -9.52 -0.91
C LEU A 361 -15.50 -8.97 0.46
N GLY A 362 -14.68 -7.91 0.45
CA GLY A 362 -13.98 -7.46 1.63
C GLY A 362 -13.58 -5.99 1.61
N GLY A 363 -12.48 -5.67 2.25
CA GLY A 363 -11.97 -4.31 2.40
C GLY A 363 -10.52 -4.29 2.87
N PRO A 364 -9.99 -3.14 3.34
CA PRO A 364 -8.64 -3.06 3.91
C PRO A 364 -8.38 -4.05 5.04
N SER A 365 -9.45 -4.46 5.73
CA SER A 365 -9.51 -5.62 6.63
C SER A 365 -10.88 -6.28 6.45
N ALA A 366 -10.93 -7.59 6.23
CA ALA A 366 -12.13 -8.31 5.81
C ALA A 366 -13.33 -8.13 6.77
N ASN A 367 -13.08 -8.06 8.07
CA ASN A 367 -14.12 -8.08 9.10
C ASN A 367 -14.21 -6.80 9.94
N MET A 368 -14.09 -5.63 9.28
CA MET A 368 -14.30 -4.32 9.95
C MET A 368 -15.54 -3.58 9.44
N TYR A 369 -16.26 -4.13 8.46
CA TYR A 369 -17.46 -3.50 7.93
C TYR A 369 -18.54 -3.32 9.00
N GLY A 370 -19.11 -2.13 9.07
CA GLY A 370 -20.15 -1.78 10.02
C GLY A 370 -19.65 -1.43 11.43
N MET A 371 -18.36 -1.61 11.71
CA MET A 371 -17.78 -1.34 13.03
C MET A 371 -17.45 0.14 13.24
N HIS A 372 -17.83 0.68 14.38
CA HIS A 372 -17.63 2.08 14.76
C HIS A 372 -17.64 2.23 16.28
N GLY A 373 -17.30 3.40 16.78
CA GLY A 373 -17.43 3.69 18.21
C GLY A 373 -18.90 3.93 18.60
N ASN A 374 -19.37 3.28 19.67
CA ASN A 374 -20.72 3.43 20.20
C ASN A 374 -21.01 4.85 20.71
N ASN A 375 -19.99 5.53 21.23
CA ASN A 375 -20.05 6.92 21.64
C ASN A 375 -19.20 7.80 20.71
N PRO A 376 -19.80 8.49 19.73
CA PRO A 376 -19.08 9.35 18.79
C PRO A 376 -18.32 10.50 19.46
N LYS A 377 -18.84 11.06 20.56
CA LYS A 377 -18.17 12.15 21.30
C LYS A 377 -16.84 11.68 21.89
N ALA A 378 -16.76 10.44 22.39
CA ALA A 378 -15.50 9.87 22.86
C ALA A 378 -14.51 9.62 21.69
N CYS A 379 -15.02 9.25 20.51
CA CYS A 379 -14.18 9.08 19.33
C CYS A 379 -13.66 10.42 18.79
N ALA A 380 -14.43 11.49 18.87
CA ALA A 380 -14.06 12.80 18.36
C ALA A 380 -12.78 13.38 18.99
N VAL A 381 -12.53 13.06 20.28
CA VAL A 381 -11.33 13.53 21.02
C VAL A 381 -10.26 12.45 21.18
N CYS A 382 -10.46 11.29 20.57
CA CYS A 382 -9.59 10.13 20.75
C CYS A 382 -8.27 10.29 19.97
N LYS A 383 -7.13 10.18 20.66
CA LYS A 383 -5.77 10.24 20.09
C LYS A 383 -5.18 8.86 19.81
N ARG A 384 -5.84 7.75 20.18
CA ARG A 384 -5.30 6.39 19.99
C ARG A 384 -5.11 6.09 18.51
N PRO A 385 -3.96 5.61 18.09
CA PRO A 385 -3.73 5.22 16.70
C PRO A 385 -4.45 3.92 16.30
N SER A 386 -4.84 3.09 17.29
CA SER A 386 -5.54 1.81 17.08
C SER A 386 -6.75 1.69 18.01
N CYS A 387 -7.87 1.14 17.48
CA CYS A 387 -9.02 0.77 18.31
C CYS A 387 -8.94 -0.66 18.87
N ILE A 388 -7.91 -1.43 18.49
CA ILE A 388 -7.76 -2.84 18.88
C ILE A 388 -6.41 -3.16 19.51
N HIS A 389 -5.50 -2.21 19.62
CA HIS A 389 -4.22 -2.36 20.30
C HIS A 389 -4.04 -1.27 21.37
N PRO A 390 -3.46 -1.59 22.56
CA PRO A 390 -3.00 -2.91 23.05
C PRO A 390 -4.15 -3.87 23.39
N GLN A 391 -5.36 -3.38 23.46
CA GLN A 391 -6.60 -4.14 23.65
C GLN A 391 -7.75 -3.49 22.88
N VAL A 392 -8.76 -4.28 22.57
CA VAL A 392 -9.99 -3.78 21.92
C VAL A 392 -10.60 -2.65 22.76
N CYS A 393 -10.89 -1.54 22.12
CA CYS A 393 -11.46 -0.37 22.75
C CYS A 393 -12.85 -0.70 23.31
N PRO A 394 -13.14 -0.43 24.59
CA PRO A 394 -14.48 -0.68 25.16
C PRO A 394 -15.60 0.07 24.45
N ASN A 395 -15.26 1.15 23.74
CA ASN A 395 -16.23 1.93 22.96
C ASN A 395 -16.43 1.37 21.53
N LEU A 396 -15.66 0.35 21.10
CA LEU A 396 -15.78 -0.21 19.75
C LEU A 396 -16.96 -1.18 19.68
N ASN A 397 -17.88 -0.94 18.75
CA ASN A 397 -18.85 -1.95 18.34
C ASN A 397 -18.13 -3.02 17.49
N THR A 398 -18.17 -4.28 17.96
CA THR A 398 -17.55 -5.43 17.28
C THR A 398 -18.57 -6.37 16.65
N ASP A 399 -19.80 -5.91 16.43
CA ASP A 399 -20.89 -6.69 15.86
C ASP A 399 -20.67 -6.94 14.37
N HIS A 400 -20.69 -8.21 13.95
CA HIS A 400 -20.55 -8.65 12.57
C HIS A 400 -21.89 -8.86 11.85
N SER A 401 -23.03 -8.55 12.46
CA SER A 401 -24.38 -8.79 11.90
C SER A 401 -24.53 -8.15 10.52
N LYS A 402 -24.15 -6.87 10.39
CA LYS A 402 -24.23 -6.14 9.11
C LYS A 402 -23.38 -6.78 8.02
N LEU A 403 -22.23 -7.35 8.37
CA LEU A 403 -21.36 -8.03 7.40
C LEU A 403 -21.97 -9.35 6.94
N LEU A 404 -22.56 -10.13 7.85
CA LEU A 404 -23.30 -11.34 7.51
C LEU A 404 -24.51 -11.04 6.59
N GLU A 405 -25.23 -9.95 6.84
CA GLU A 405 -26.32 -9.51 5.96
C GLU A 405 -25.86 -9.24 4.52
N ILE A 406 -24.64 -8.66 4.34
CA ILE A 406 -24.05 -8.45 3.03
C ILE A 406 -23.74 -9.78 2.37
N TYR A 407 -23.09 -10.70 3.07
CA TYR A 407 -22.76 -12.02 2.53
C TYR A 407 -23.99 -12.79 2.08
N HIS A 408 -25.04 -12.86 2.94
CA HIS A 408 -26.28 -13.53 2.60
C HIS A 408 -26.97 -12.88 1.40
N ALA A 409 -26.98 -11.53 1.33
CA ALA A 409 -27.60 -10.83 0.21
C ALA A 409 -26.85 -11.07 -1.12
N VAL A 410 -25.53 -11.13 -1.08
CA VAL A 410 -24.70 -11.38 -2.26
C VAL A 410 -24.79 -12.83 -2.71
N ASP A 411 -24.69 -13.79 -1.78
CA ASP A 411 -24.75 -15.22 -2.10
C ASP A 411 -26.12 -15.66 -2.63
N ALA A 412 -27.20 -14.91 -2.29
CA ALA A 412 -28.54 -15.16 -2.82
C ALA A 412 -28.74 -14.65 -4.26
N LEU A 413 -27.79 -13.89 -4.84
CA LEU A 413 -27.95 -13.35 -6.18
C LEU A 413 -27.83 -14.44 -7.25
N PRO A 414 -28.77 -14.48 -8.22
CA PRO A 414 -28.63 -15.35 -9.39
C PRO A 414 -27.30 -15.08 -10.11
N GLY A 415 -26.54 -16.12 -10.40
CA GLY A 415 -25.22 -16.00 -11.03
C GLY A 415 -24.03 -16.06 -10.07
N ILE A 416 -24.23 -15.93 -8.76
CA ILE A 416 -23.21 -16.16 -7.76
C ILE A 416 -23.21 -17.64 -7.33
N LYS A 417 -22.09 -18.30 -7.46
CA LYS A 417 -21.86 -19.65 -6.95
C LYS A 417 -21.16 -19.62 -5.60
N LYS A 418 -20.19 -18.72 -5.44
CA LYS A 418 -19.47 -18.46 -4.19
C LYS A 418 -18.89 -17.06 -4.16
N SER A 419 -18.93 -16.42 -3.00
CA SER A 419 -18.17 -15.22 -2.70
C SER A 419 -17.00 -15.60 -1.79
N PHE A 420 -15.77 -15.35 -2.24
CA PHE A 420 -14.59 -15.59 -1.44
C PHE A 420 -14.16 -14.32 -0.69
N ILE A 421 -13.38 -14.51 0.36
CA ILE A 421 -12.71 -13.45 1.11
C ILE A 421 -11.21 -13.65 0.93
N GLY A 422 -10.62 -12.76 0.14
CA GLY A 422 -9.18 -12.70 -0.14
C GLY A 422 -8.44 -11.72 0.76
N SER A 423 -9.17 -10.78 1.38
CA SER A 423 -8.66 -9.78 2.32
C SER A 423 -8.27 -10.41 3.65
N GLY A 424 -7.34 -9.75 4.37
CA GLY A 424 -6.85 -10.24 5.67
C GLY A 424 -7.92 -10.16 6.76
N VAL A 425 -8.10 -11.26 7.48
CA VAL A 425 -9.05 -11.37 8.60
C VAL A 425 -8.40 -10.99 9.92
N ARG A 426 -9.05 -10.16 10.72
CA ARG A 426 -8.65 -9.81 12.09
C ARG A 426 -9.23 -10.82 13.07
N TYR A 427 -8.46 -11.86 13.35
CA TYR A 427 -8.87 -12.92 14.28
C TYR A 427 -8.99 -12.43 15.74
N ASP A 428 -8.29 -11.36 16.10
CA ASP A 428 -8.44 -10.72 17.40
C ASP A 428 -9.84 -10.12 17.62
N LEU A 429 -10.51 -9.64 16.57
CA LEU A 429 -11.91 -9.22 16.63
C LEU A 429 -12.87 -10.43 16.74
N LEU A 430 -12.55 -11.55 16.09
CA LEU A 430 -13.35 -12.78 16.15
C LEU A 430 -13.30 -13.43 17.53
N LEU A 431 -12.16 -13.33 18.22
CA LEU A 431 -11.92 -13.90 19.52
C LEU A 431 -12.25 -12.95 20.68
N HIS A 432 -12.54 -11.68 20.35
CA HIS A 432 -12.90 -10.70 21.36
C HIS A 432 -14.20 -11.11 22.09
N ARG A 433 -14.19 -10.99 23.41
CA ARG A 433 -15.37 -11.25 24.26
C ARG A 433 -16.05 -9.93 24.59
N SER A 434 -17.17 -9.66 23.92
CA SER A 434 -18.06 -8.57 24.28
C SER A 434 -18.80 -8.89 25.61
N LYS A 435 -19.23 -7.84 26.31
CA LYS A 435 -20.17 -8.00 27.44
C LYS A 435 -21.56 -8.45 26.99
N ASP A 436 -21.91 -8.21 25.74
CA ASP A 436 -23.16 -8.64 25.13
C ASP A 436 -22.95 -10.02 24.45
N GLU A 437 -23.66 -11.02 24.97
CA GLU A 437 -23.56 -12.39 24.48
C GLU A 437 -24.19 -12.55 23.09
N ALA A 438 -25.11 -11.67 22.69
CA ALA A 438 -25.62 -11.68 21.32
C ALA A 438 -24.51 -11.35 20.29
N ILE A 439 -23.66 -10.36 20.59
CA ILE A 439 -22.49 -10.02 19.77
C ILE A 439 -21.52 -11.19 19.70
N ASN A 440 -21.28 -11.87 20.83
CA ASN A 440 -20.39 -13.06 20.85
C ASN A 440 -20.98 -14.21 20.02
N ALA A 441 -22.30 -14.42 20.05
CA ALA A 441 -22.98 -15.43 19.23
C ALA A 441 -22.81 -15.13 17.72
N VAL A 442 -23.00 -13.87 17.32
CA VAL A 442 -22.81 -13.42 15.94
C VAL A 442 -21.33 -13.58 15.51
N ALA A 443 -20.37 -13.27 16.36
CA ALA A 443 -18.95 -13.48 16.06
C ALA A 443 -18.61 -14.96 15.81
N ARG A 444 -19.20 -15.88 16.60
CA ARG A 444 -19.07 -17.33 16.38
C ARG A 444 -19.73 -17.78 15.07
N GLN A 445 -20.93 -17.28 14.78
CA GLN A 445 -21.62 -17.55 13.51
C GLN A 445 -20.79 -17.06 12.34
N TYR A 446 -20.32 -15.81 12.36
CA TYR A 446 -19.48 -15.24 11.32
C TYR A 446 -18.20 -16.08 11.10
N THR A 447 -17.54 -16.48 12.18
CA THR A 447 -16.33 -17.32 12.09
C THR A 447 -16.61 -18.65 11.39
N ARG A 448 -17.74 -19.30 11.72
CA ARG A 448 -18.13 -20.57 11.09
C ARG A 448 -18.48 -20.37 9.62
N GLU A 449 -19.28 -19.35 9.28
CA GLU A 449 -19.65 -19.05 7.90
C GLU A 449 -18.44 -18.65 7.04
N LEU A 450 -17.54 -17.82 7.57
CA LEU A 450 -16.29 -17.48 6.91
C LEU A 450 -15.54 -18.75 6.48
N ILE A 451 -15.30 -19.66 7.40
CA ILE A 451 -14.52 -20.86 7.15
C ILE A 451 -15.25 -21.81 6.20
N THR A 452 -16.55 -22.04 6.39
CA THR A 452 -17.30 -23.04 5.63
C THR A 452 -17.71 -22.57 4.24
N LYS A 453 -17.98 -21.27 4.06
CA LYS A 453 -18.56 -20.73 2.81
C LYS A 453 -17.59 -19.88 1.99
N HIS A 454 -16.72 -19.09 2.66
CA HIS A 454 -15.99 -17.98 2.01
C HIS A 454 -14.48 -18.21 1.86
N VAL A 455 -13.95 -19.34 2.35
CA VAL A 455 -12.53 -19.71 2.15
C VAL A 455 -12.41 -20.57 0.89
N SER A 456 -11.49 -20.20 -0.01
CA SER A 456 -11.21 -20.90 -1.27
C SER A 456 -10.22 -22.07 -1.13
N GLY A 457 -10.12 -22.67 0.08
CA GLY A 457 -9.15 -23.70 0.43
C GLY A 457 -7.94 -23.19 1.21
N ARG A 458 -7.59 -21.91 1.09
CA ARG A 458 -6.44 -21.28 1.77
C ARG A 458 -6.84 -19.95 2.40
N LEU A 459 -6.85 -19.89 3.75
CA LEU A 459 -7.14 -18.67 4.50
C LEU A 459 -5.83 -17.95 4.84
N LYS A 460 -5.67 -16.73 4.33
CA LYS A 460 -4.53 -15.86 4.64
C LYS A 460 -4.76 -15.17 5.98
N VAL A 461 -3.83 -15.33 6.91
CA VAL A 461 -3.87 -14.69 8.23
C VAL A 461 -2.50 -14.10 8.54
N ALA A 462 -2.49 -12.94 9.18
CA ALA A 462 -1.28 -12.18 9.41
C ALA A 462 -0.94 -12.09 10.92
N PRO A 463 -0.36 -13.14 11.55
CA PRO A 463 0.20 -13.03 12.89
C PRO A 463 1.43 -12.12 12.94
N GLU A 464 2.18 -11.99 11.86
CA GLU A 464 3.37 -11.18 11.60
C GLU A 464 4.63 -11.64 12.34
N HIS A 465 4.52 -12.07 13.61
CA HIS A 465 5.62 -12.57 14.43
C HIS A 465 5.11 -13.50 15.52
N THR A 466 6.03 -14.14 16.25
CA THR A 466 5.70 -15.00 17.42
C THR A 466 6.13 -14.39 18.75
N SER A 467 7.09 -13.46 18.76
CA SER A 467 7.57 -12.75 19.97
C SER A 467 6.60 -11.65 20.36
N ASP A 468 6.05 -11.70 21.58
CA ASP A 468 5.13 -10.69 22.10
C ASP A 468 5.80 -9.29 22.20
N ALA A 469 7.10 -9.25 22.45
CA ALA A 469 7.86 -7.98 22.47
C ALA A 469 7.88 -7.32 21.09
N VAL A 470 8.13 -8.09 20.03
CA VAL A 470 8.09 -7.61 18.64
C VAL A 470 6.67 -7.26 18.22
N LEU A 471 5.69 -8.10 18.55
CA LEU A 471 4.27 -7.88 18.26
C LEU A 471 3.73 -6.61 18.92
N LYS A 472 4.18 -6.28 20.13
CA LYS A 472 3.85 -5.01 20.79
C LYS A 472 4.30 -3.80 19.99
N LEU A 473 5.55 -3.81 19.47
CA LEU A 473 6.06 -2.76 18.60
C LEU A 473 5.36 -2.71 17.23
N MET A 474 4.93 -3.86 16.72
CA MET A 474 4.11 -3.96 15.51
C MET A 474 2.66 -3.50 15.71
N ARG A 475 2.22 -3.31 16.96
CA ARG A 475 0.81 -3.09 17.35
C ARG A 475 -0.09 -4.24 16.87
N LYS A 476 0.38 -5.47 17.06
CA LYS A 476 -0.34 -6.71 16.76
C LYS A 476 -0.73 -7.43 18.05
N PRO A 477 -1.77 -8.28 18.02
CA PRO A 477 -2.13 -9.10 19.17
C PRO A 477 -1.07 -10.17 19.47
N SER A 478 -1.04 -10.67 20.71
CA SER A 478 -0.17 -11.79 21.10
C SER A 478 -0.37 -13.01 20.17
N PHE A 479 0.72 -13.71 19.88
CA PHE A 479 0.68 -14.95 19.07
C PHE A 479 -0.19 -16.04 19.66
N LYS A 480 -0.46 -16.01 20.98
CA LYS A 480 -1.40 -16.92 21.64
C LYS A 480 -2.79 -16.88 21.00
N LEU A 481 -3.28 -15.69 20.64
CA LEU A 481 -4.58 -15.54 19.96
C LEU A 481 -4.59 -16.19 18.57
N PHE A 482 -3.47 -16.18 17.86
CA PHE A 482 -3.35 -16.94 16.60
C PHE A 482 -3.47 -18.45 16.84
N GLY A 483 -2.86 -18.96 17.91
CA GLY A 483 -3.00 -20.37 18.30
C GLY A 483 -4.47 -20.74 18.62
N GLU A 484 -5.19 -19.89 19.37
CA GLU A 484 -6.60 -20.08 19.65
C GLU A 484 -7.45 -20.09 18.38
N PHE A 485 -7.20 -19.13 17.47
CA PHE A 485 -7.89 -19.08 16.18
C PHE A 485 -7.62 -20.33 15.35
N LYS A 486 -6.35 -20.79 15.29
CA LYS A 486 -5.99 -22.03 14.61
C LYS A 486 -6.73 -23.24 15.15
N CYS A 487 -6.85 -23.39 16.47
CA CYS A 487 -7.62 -24.46 17.07
C CYS A 487 -9.10 -24.44 16.65
N ILE A 488 -9.72 -23.25 16.57
CA ILE A 488 -11.10 -23.08 16.08
C ILE A 488 -11.20 -23.47 14.60
N PHE A 489 -10.27 -22.98 13.79
CA PHE A 489 -10.21 -23.27 12.35
C PHE A 489 -10.09 -24.77 12.10
N ASP A 490 -9.15 -25.45 12.76
CA ASP A 490 -8.91 -26.89 12.60
C ASP A 490 -10.11 -27.71 13.08
N ARG A 491 -10.78 -27.29 14.16
CA ARG A 491 -11.99 -27.92 14.66
C ARG A 491 -13.13 -27.84 13.63
N ILE A 492 -13.42 -26.65 13.10
CA ILE A 492 -14.48 -26.46 12.10
C ILE A 492 -14.16 -27.26 10.83
N ASN A 493 -12.90 -27.28 10.37
CA ASN A 493 -12.51 -28.08 9.21
C ASN A 493 -12.79 -29.57 9.42
N ARG A 494 -12.53 -30.11 10.62
CA ARG A 494 -12.83 -31.52 10.96
C ARG A 494 -14.34 -31.79 11.03
N GLU A 495 -15.09 -30.90 11.68
CA GLU A 495 -16.56 -31.02 11.83
C GLU A 495 -17.26 -31.00 10.47
N GLU A 496 -16.80 -30.16 9.54
CA GLU A 496 -17.40 -29.94 8.22
C GLU A 496 -16.72 -30.73 7.10
N HIS A 497 -15.77 -31.63 7.44
CA HIS A 497 -15.01 -32.45 6.50
C HIS A 497 -14.31 -31.60 5.40
N LEU A 498 -13.79 -30.45 5.75
CA LEU A 498 -13.08 -29.54 4.86
C LEU A 498 -11.57 -29.84 4.87
N ASN A 499 -10.92 -29.61 3.72
CA ASN A 499 -9.46 -29.71 3.58
C ASN A 499 -8.88 -28.31 3.27
N GLN A 500 -8.98 -27.40 4.23
CA GLN A 500 -8.49 -26.04 4.09
C GLN A 500 -7.25 -25.81 4.94
N GLN A 501 -6.44 -24.83 4.57
CA GLN A 501 -5.18 -24.51 5.23
C GLN A 501 -5.14 -23.03 5.63
N ILE A 502 -4.54 -22.74 6.78
CA ILE A 502 -4.12 -21.39 7.14
C ILE A 502 -2.75 -21.12 6.51
N ILE A 503 -2.63 -19.98 5.84
CA ILE A 503 -1.37 -19.47 5.30
C ILE A 503 -0.95 -18.25 6.15
N PRO A 504 -0.04 -18.44 7.13
CA PRO A 504 0.38 -17.35 7.99
C PRO A 504 1.41 -16.47 7.29
N TYR A 505 1.27 -15.15 7.48
CA TYR A 505 2.25 -14.14 7.06
C TYR A 505 3.18 -13.80 8.22
N PHE A 506 4.49 -13.73 7.93
CA PHE A 506 5.50 -13.34 8.90
C PHE A 506 6.47 -12.30 8.34
N ILE A 507 6.94 -11.41 9.22
CA ILE A 507 7.85 -10.33 8.91
C ILE A 507 9.11 -10.47 9.78
N SER A 508 10.29 -10.51 9.15
CA SER A 508 11.59 -10.39 9.83
C SER A 508 12.09 -8.96 9.78
N SER A 509 13.11 -8.68 10.56
CA SER A 509 13.84 -7.39 10.54
C SER A 509 12.99 -6.16 10.88
N HIS A 510 11.82 -6.35 11.51
CA HIS A 510 11.05 -5.25 12.08
C HIS A 510 11.82 -4.62 13.26
N PRO A 511 11.68 -3.30 13.52
CA PRO A 511 12.21 -2.72 14.75
C PRO A 511 11.87 -3.54 15.99
N GLY A 512 12.86 -3.77 16.84
CA GLY A 512 12.78 -4.63 18.02
C GLY A 512 13.03 -6.11 17.78
N CYS A 513 12.99 -6.60 16.54
CA CYS A 513 13.23 -8.00 16.22
C CYS A 513 14.75 -8.32 16.22
N ARG A 514 15.13 -9.35 16.95
CA ARG A 514 16.49 -9.88 17.02
C ARG A 514 16.56 -11.29 16.46
N GLU A 515 17.76 -11.80 16.30
CA GLU A 515 18.01 -13.16 15.81
C GLU A 515 17.41 -14.23 16.74
N GLU A 516 17.42 -13.99 18.07
CA GLU A 516 16.81 -14.88 19.06
C GLU A 516 15.29 -15.02 18.86
N ASP A 517 14.61 -13.90 18.58
CA ASP A 517 13.17 -13.89 18.30
C ASP A 517 12.83 -14.72 17.07
N MET A 518 13.68 -14.63 16.03
CA MET A 518 13.52 -15.40 14.79
C MET A 518 13.84 -16.89 14.98
N ALA A 519 14.81 -17.21 15.84
CA ALA A 519 15.12 -18.58 16.18
C ALA A 519 13.97 -19.26 16.93
N GLU A 520 13.33 -18.56 17.86
CA GLU A 520 12.12 -19.04 18.55
C GLU A 520 10.93 -19.16 17.60
N LEU A 521 10.76 -18.21 16.65
CA LEU A 521 9.76 -18.30 15.59
C LEU A 521 9.94 -19.59 14.76
N ALA A 522 11.18 -19.93 14.39
CA ALA A 522 11.46 -21.16 13.64
C ALA A 522 11.02 -22.42 14.42
N VAL A 523 11.29 -22.46 15.73
CA VAL A 523 10.86 -23.59 16.58
C VAL A 523 9.35 -23.68 16.68
N LEU A 524 8.65 -22.56 16.91
CA LEU A 524 7.20 -22.54 17.02
C LEU A 524 6.51 -22.89 15.70
N THR A 525 7.01 -22.40 14.58
CA THR A 525 6.46 -22.74 13.26
C THR A 525 6.68 -24.22 12.92
N LYS A 526 7.80 -24.82 13.34
CA LYS A 526 8.00 -26.26 13.25
C LYS A 526 6.99 -27.04 14.09
N GLN A 527 6.78 -26.62 15.34
CA GLN A 527 5.81 -27.28 16.24
C GLN A 527 4.37 -27.24 15.70
N LEU A 528 4.03 -26.18 14.94
CA LEU A 528 2.74 -25.99 14.31
C LEU A 528 2.66 -26.59 12.90
N ASP A 529 3.72 -27.26 12.44
CA ASP A 529 3.86 -27.86 11.10
C ASP A 529 3.65 -26.85 9.95
N PHE A 530 4.18 -25.62 10.12
CA PHE A 530 4.16 -24.61 9.07
C PHE A 530 5.46 -24.57 8.27
N HIS A 531 5.40 -24.93 7.00
CA HIS A 531 6.43 -24.57 6.02
C HIS A 531 6.07 -23.22 5.43
N LEU A 532 6.81 -22.18 5.84
CA LEU A 532 6.43 -20.80 5.58
C LEU A 532 6.60 -20.42 4.11
N GLU A 533 5.51 -19.98 3.48
CA GLU A 533 5.49 -19.50 2.09
C GLU A 533 5.42 -17.99 1.98
N GLN A 534 4.72 -17.35 2.91
CA GLN A 534 4.45 -15.90 2.91
C GLN A 534 5.31 -15.21 3.97
N VAL A 535 6.56 -14.94 3.60
CA VAL A 535 7.54 -14.29 4.46
C VAL A 535 8.17 -13.11 3.75
N GLN A 536 8.41 -12.05 4.50
CA GLN A 536 9.08 -10.86 3.96
C GLN A 536 9.93 -10.18 5.04
N ASP A 537 10.98 -9.50 4.61
CA ASP A 537 11.71 -8.59 5.47
C ASP A 537 10.95 -7.27 5.56
N PHE A 538 11.00 -6.63 6.73
CA PHE A 538 10.44 -5.31 6.89
C PHE A 538 11.01 -4.34 5.85
N THR A 539 10.12 -3.67 5.12
CA THR A 539 10.46 -2.62 4.17
C THR A 539 10.05 -1.28 4.77
N PRO A 540 11.00 -0.44 5.18
CA PRO A 540 10.67 0.89 5.66
C PRO A 540 9.91 1.68 4.61
N THR A 541 8.65 2.02 4.92
CA THR A 541 7.77 2.81 4.05
C THR A 541 7.49 4.13 4.74
N PRO A 542 7.65 5.28 4.09
CA PRO A 542 7.42 6.58 4.72
C PRO A 542 6.06 6.66 5.41
N MET A 543 5.93 7.52 6.41
CA MET A 543 4.71 7.78 7.18
C MET A 543 4.20 6.57 7.98
N THR A 544 5.10 5.71 8.47
CA THR A 544 4.79 4.63 9.40
C THR A 544 5.66 4.71 10.65
N VAL A 545 5.08 4.38 11.82
CA VAL A 545 5.83 4.34 13.10
C VAL A 545 7.06 3.45 13.00
N SER A 546 6.91 2.28 12.39
CA SER A 546 8.02 1.33 12.24
C SER A 546 9.17 1.89 11.41
N THR A 547 8.88 2.71 10.39
CA THR A 547 9.91 3.36 9.57
C THR A 547 10.66 4.42 10.37
N GLU A 548 9.93 5.25 11.12
CA GLU A 548 10.55 6.26 11.97
C GLU A 548 11.40 5.63 13.09
N THR A 549 10.87 4.58 13.74
CA THR A 549 11.64 3.80 14.72
C THR A 549 12.87 3.17 14.08
N TRP A 550 12.74 2.60 12.87
CA TRP A 550 13.87 1.99 12.16
C TRP A 550 14.97 3.01 11.84
N TYR A 551 14.58 4.20 11.36
CA TYR A 551 15.50 5.26 11.00
C TYR A 551 16.15 5.91 12.24
N THR A 552 15.31 6.40 13.16
CA THR A 552 15.75 7.19 14.30
C THR A 552 16.45 6.33 15.35
N GLY A 553 16.03 5.08 15.53
CA GLY A 553 16.43 4.20 16.62
C GLY A 553 15.66 4.44 17.92
N TYR A 554 14.58 5.22 17.87
CA TYR A 554 13.73 5.55 19.01
C TYR A 554 12.26 5.25 18.72
N ASP A 555 11.53 4.82 19.75
CA ASP A 555 10.07 4.78 19.70
C ASP A 555 9.52 6.22 19.69
N PRO A 556 8.69 6.63 18.72
CA PRO A 556 8.18 8.00 18.61
C PRO A 556 7.34 8.46 19.82
N TYR A 557 6.74 7.55 20.58
CA TYR A 557 5.88 7.87 21.72
C TYR A 557 6.60 7.93 23.07
N THR A 558 7.61 7.10 23.24
CA THR A 558 8.35 7.00 24.53
C THR A 558 9.74 7.60 24.46
N LEU A 559 10.28 7.80 23.25
CA LEU A 559 11.65 8.17 22.95
C LEU A 559 12.71 7.20 23.56
N GLU A 560 12.27 5.98 23.87
CA GLU A 560 13.15 4.91 24.30
C GLU A 560 13.90 4.30 23.10
N PRO A 561 15.17 3.88 23.29
CA PRO A 561 15.95 3.26 22.22
C PRO A 561 15.33 1.93 21.75
N VAL A 562 15.26 1.71 20.45
CA VAL A 562 14.78 0.46 19.85
C VAL A 562 15.80 -0.06 18.84
N PHE A 563 16.21 -1.30 19.00
CA PHE A 563 17.10 -1.98 18.06
C PHE A 563 16.42 -2.14 16.69
N SER A 564 17.17 -2.03 15.61
CA SER A 564 16.71 -2.33 14.25
C SER A 564 17.85 -2.93 13.43
N ALA A 565 17.59 -4.05 12.76
CA ALA A 565 18.52 -4.67 11.82
C ALA A 565 18.66 -3.80 10.56
N LYS A 566 19.79 -3.15 10.38
CA LYS A 566 20.04 -2.17 9.30
C LYS A 566 20.89 -2.74 8.18
N THR A 567 21.87 -3.57 8.54
CA THR A 567 22.80 -4.13 7.55
C THR A 567 22.24 -5.34 6.82
N PRO A 568 22.65 -5.60 5.56
CA PRO A 568 22.27 -6.81 4.85
C PRO A 568 22.60 -8.10 5.61
N ARG A 569 23.69 -8.11 6.37
CA ARG A 569 24.10 -9.25 7.19
C ARG A 569 23.11 -9.54 8.33
N GLU A 570 22.73 -8.50 9.08
CA GLU A 570 21.72 -8.63 10.17
C GLU A 570 20.38 -9.09 9.64
N LYS A 571 19.93 -8.53 8.50
CA LYS A 571 18.67 -8.96 7.86
C LYS A 571 18.72 -10.41 7.42
N LEU A 572 19.83 -10.84 6.81
CA LEU A 572 20.01 -12.22 6.38
C LEU A 572 20.06 -13.18 7.58
N ALA A 573 20.75 -12.80 8.66
CA ALA A 573 20.83 -13.57 9.90
C ALA A 573 19.44 -13.83 10.50
N GLN A 574 18.52 -12.88 10.39
CA GLN A 574 17.14 -13.07 10.81
C GLN A 574 16.33 -13.89 9.81
N ARG A 575 16.40 -13.54 8.53
CA ARG A 575 15.57 -14.13 7.46
C ARG A 575 15.77 -15.63 7.29
N GLN A 576 17.00 -16.16 7.45
CA GLN A 576 17.31 -17.57 7.27
C GLN A 576 16.45 -18.50 8.14
N PHE A 577 16.02 -18.05 9.32
CA PHE A 577 15.20 -18.83 10.24
C PHE A 577 13.81 -19.17 9.70
N PHE A 578 13.27 -18.42 8.74
CA PHE A 578 12.04 -18.78 8.05
C PHE A 578 12.14 -20.10 7.29
N PHE A 579 13.35 -20.45 6.85
CA PHE A 579 13.60 -21.60 5.98
C PHE A 579 14.24 -22.77 6.73
N TRP A 580 13.96 -22.89 8.03
CA TRP A 580 14.52 -23.94 8.89
C TRP A 580 14.32 -25.35 8.34
N TYR A 581 13.28 -25.60 7.53
CA TYR A 581 12.95 -26.87 6.94
C TYR A 581 13.78 -27.21 5.68
N LYS A 582 14.51 -26.22 5.12
CA LYS A 582 15.35 -26.42 3.94
C LYS A 582 16.71 -27.02 4.33
N PRO A 583 17.11 -28.17 3.76
CA PRO A 583 18.38 -28.78 4.09
C PRO A 583 19.61 -27.89 3.87
N GLU A 584 19.58 -27.08 2.81
CA GLU A 584 20.65 -26.14 2.45
C GLU A 584 20.87 -25.04 3.47
N GLU A 585 19.84 -24.60 4.17
CA GLU A 585 19.91 -23.54 5.17
C GLU A 585 20.36 -24.05 6.56
N ARG A 586 20.26 -25.33 6.83
CA ARG A 586 20.50 -25.94 8.15
C ARG A 586 21.87 -25.57 8.73
N ARG A 587 22.95 -25.66 7.92
CA ARG A 587 24.31 -25.36 8.40
C ARG A 587 24.45 -23.92 8.86
N ALA A 588 23.90 -22.98 8.06
CA ALA A 588 23.93 -21.55 8.39
C ALA A 588 23.12 -21.26 9.66
N ILE A 589 21.94 -21.86 9.80
CA ILE A 589 21.08 -21.72 10.97
C ILE A 589 21.76 -22.29 12.23
N GLU A 590 22.39 -23.50 12.15
CA GLU A 590 23.13 -24.06 13.28
C GLU A 590 24.33 -23.22 13.71
N GLN A 591 25.05 -22.62 12.76
CA GLN A 591 26.15 -21.69 13.04
C GLN A 591 25.62 -20.43 13.74
N GLU A 592 24.51 -19.87 13.24
CA GLU A 592 23.90 -18.68 13.82
C GLU A 592 23.39 -18.94 15.25
N LEU A 593 22.72 -20.09 15.48
CA LEU A 593 22.24 -20.49 16.81
C LEU A 593 23.40 -20.61 17.83
N ARG A 594 24.57 -21.12 17.41
CA ARG A 594 25.76 -21.16 18.28
C ARG A 594 26.32 -19.77 18.53
N ARG A 595 26.32 -18.89 17.50
CA ARG A 595 26.78 -17.50 17.60
C ARG A 595 25.98 -16.68 18.61
N ILE A 596 24.64 -16.84 18.60
CA ILE A 596 23.74 -16.13 19.53
C ILE A 596 23.56 -16.84 20.88
N GLY A 597 24.33 -17.92 21.14
CA GLY A 597 24.25 -18.65 22.41
C GLY A 597 23.01 -19.53 22.59
N ARG A 598 22.25 -19.81 21.52
CA ARG A 598 21.00 -20.60 21.54
C ARG A 598 21.16 -21.98 20.94
N ALA A 599 22.29 -22.65 21.24
CA ALA A 599 22.56 -24.03 20.81
C ALA A 599 21.47 -25.04 21.28
N ASP A 600 20.74 -24.72 22.35
CA ASP A 600 19.57 -25.46 22.83
C ASP A 600 18.47 -25.63 21.77
N LEU A 601 18.33 -24.67 20.88
CA LEU A 601 17.31 -24.70 19.81
C LEU A 601 17.70 -25.62 18.63
N ILE A 602 18.97 -25.96 18.48
CA ILE A 602 19.43 -26.89 17.42
C ILE A 602 18.73 -28.23 17.58
N GLN A 603 18.68 -28.76 18.81
CA GLN A 603 17.99 -30.01 19.07
C GLN A 603 16.50 -29.90 18.83
N LYS A 604 15.86 -28.80 19.22
CA LYS A 604 14.42 -28.56 18.98
C LYS A 604 14.09 -28.49 17.48
N LEU A 605 14.96 -27.87 16.68
CA LEU A 605 14.76 -27.76 15.24
C LEU A 605 15.10 -29.05 14.47
N TYR A 606 16.15 -29.78 14.88
CA TYR A 606 16.70 -30.85 14.02
C TYR A 606 16.77 -32.22 14.68
N ALA A 607 16.21 -32.42 15.90
CA ALA A 607 16.11 -33.77 16.49
C ALA A 607 15.33 -34.70 15.55
N GLY A 608 15.90 -35.88 15.28
CA GLY A 608 15.30 -36.89 14.41
C GLY A 608 15.36 -36.57 12.90
N VAL A 609 15.91 -35.43 12.50
CA VAL A 609 16.14 -35.13 11.08
C VAL A 609 17.56 -35.49 10.70
N PRO A 610 17.78 -36.42 9.74
CA PRO A 610 19.13 -36.79 9.29
C PRO A 610 19.93 -35.54 8.91
N ALA A 611 21.21 -35.48 9.29
CA ALA A 611 22.07 -34.41 8.81
C ALA A 611 22.18 -34.49 7.28
N PRO A 612 22.07 -33.40 6.55
CA PRO A 612 22.28 -33.41 5.12
C PRO A 612 23.66 -33.98 4.81
N ASN A 613 23.72 -34.90 3.88
CA ASN A 613 24.98 -35.50 3.43
C ASN A 613 25.70 -34.42 2.58
N TYR A 614 26.51 -33.61 3.23
CA TYR A 614 27.40 -32.64 2.55
C TYR A 614 28.57 -33.43 1.91
N GLY A 615 28.25 -34.23 0.88
CA GLY A 615 29.26 -34.94 0.10
C GLY A 615 30.33 -33.95 -0.38
N ARG A 616 31.58 -34.37 -0.44
CA ARG A 616 32.78 -33.59 -0.75
C ARG A 616 32.81 -32.90 -2.14
N ASN A 617 31.68 -32.76 -2.82
CA ASN A 617 31.57 -32.18 -4.16
C ASN A 617 30.73 -30.89 -4.22
N PHE A 618 31.09 -29.87 -3.41
CA PHE A 618 30.85 -28.48 -3.79
C PHE A 618 32.22 -27.80 -3.87
N GLY A 619 32.96 -28.17 -4.92
CA GLY A 619 34.08 -27.37 -5.38
C GLY A 619 33.59 -25.99 -5.79
N ASN A 620 34.22 -24.99 -5.21
CA ASN A 620 34.36 -23.61 -5.67
C ASN A 620 33.54 -23.21 -6.91
N ASN A 621 32.28 -22.86 -6.74
CA ASN A 621 31.62 -21.94 -7.67
C ASN A 621 30.28 -21.49 -7.10
N ARG A 622 30.32 -20.50 -6.24
CA ARG A 622 29.34 -19.44 -5.98
C ARG A 622 29.78 -18.68 -4.71
N ARG A 623 30.86 -17.90 -4.87
CA ARG A 623 30.98 -16.70 -4.06
C ARG A 623 29.82 -15.79 -4.45
N PRO A 624 29.08 -15.21 -3.52
CA PRO A 624 28.16 -14.15 -3.89
C PRO A 624 28.98 -13.02 -4.50
N GLU A 625 28.64 -12.61 -5.69
CA GLU A 625 29.13 -11.36 -6.33
C GLU A 625 28.67 -10.16 -5.52
N PHE A 626 29.29 -9.93 -4.38
CA PHE A 626 29.02 -8.77 -3.52
C PHE A 626 30.28 -8.07 -3.04
N GLU A 627 31.41 -8.24 -3.76
CA GLU A 627 32.57 -7.37 -3.58
C GLU A 627 33.21 -7.12 -4.95
N ARG A 628 32.90 -5.98 -5.53
CA ARG A 628 33.74 -5.13 -6.38
C ARG A 628 32.90 -4.27 -7.29
N ARG A 629 32.51 -3.12 -6.81
CA ARG A 629 32.44 -1.87 -7.55
C ARG A 629 32.45 -0.74 -6.51
N ASP A 630 33.63 -0.54 -5.92
CA ASP A 630 33.98 0.78 -5.40
C ASP A 630 34.92 1.43 -6.41
N GLY A 631 34.51 2.62 -6.76
CA GLY A 631 34.97 3.43 -7.83
C GLY A 631 36.43 3.84 -7.78
N ARG A 632 36.87 4.26 -8.89
CA ARG A 632 37.72 5.44 -9.08
C ARG A 632 37.51 5.89 -10.51
N ASP A 633 36.74 6.94 -10.68
CA ASP A 633 36.86 7.81 -11.83
C ASP A 633 38.16 8.56 -11.71
N GLU A 634 39.14 8.21 -12.53
CA GLU A 634 40.19 9.10 -12.96
C GLU A 634 40.04 9.35 -14.45
N MET A 635 39.76 10.61 -14.79
CA MET A 635 39.92 11.19 -16.09
C MET A 635 41.31 10.86 -16.64
N ASP A 636 41.39 10.34 -17.84
CA ASP A 636 42.45 10.77 -18.75
C ASP A 636 42.00 10.76 -20.20
N THR A 637 42.20 11.90 -20.81
CA THR A 637 42.08 12.24 -22.21
C THR A 637 43.22 11.65 -22.98
N ARG A 638 42.95 11.06 -24.17
CA ARG A 638 43.69 11.24 -25.45
C ARG A 638 43.36 10.19 -26.50
N ASP A 639 42.75 10.65 -27.50
CA ASP A 639 43.08 10.71 -28.93
C ASP A 639 43.59 9.46 -29.69
N SER A 640 42.95 9.24 -30.82
CA SER A 640 43.41 8.85 -32.16
C SER A 640 43.43 7.38 -32.60
N ARG A 641 42.57 7.16 -33.59
CA ARG A 641 42.79 6.61 -34.96
C ARG A 641 42.96 5.11 -35.25
N LYS A 642 42.08 4.70 -36.17
CA LYS A 642 42.30 3.71 -37.29
C LYS A 642 42.34 2.23 -36.89
N GLY A 643 41.61 1.35 -37.50
CA GLY A 643 41.18 1.10 -38.83
C GLY A 643 40.80 -0.36 -39.05
N ARG A 644 39.82 -0.56 -39.89
CA ARG A 644 39.62 -1.63 -40.89
C ARG A 644 39.53 -3.13 -40.56
N ASN A 645 38.38 -3.63 -40.95
CA ASN A 645 38.17 -4.81 -41.85
C ASN A 645 38.00 -6.22 -41.26
N ASN A 646 36.88 -6.75 -41.44
CA ASN A 646 36.36 -7.66 -42.48
C ASN A 646 36.10 -9.12 -42.11
N ARG A 647 34.93 -9.55 -42.52
CA ARG A 647 34.50 -10.85 -43.11
C ARG A 647 33.95 -11.97 -42.21
N ASN A 648 32.67 -12.14 -42.42
CA ASN A 648 31.98 -13.39 -42.81
C ASN A 648 32.27 -14.70 -42.04
N ASN A 649 31.23 -15.30 -41.42
CA ASN A 649 30.73 -16.53 -42.03
C ASN A 649 29.33 -16.93 -41.48
N LYS A 650 28.52 -17.42 -42.40
CA LYS A 650 27.20 -18.05 -42.22
C LYS A 650 27.33 -19.50 -41.77
N SER A 651 26.39 -19.96 -40.97
CA SER A 651 25.67 -21.26 -41.08
C SER A 651 24.83 -21.36 -39.80
N GLY A 652 23.55 -21.46 -39.69
CA GLY A 652 22.63 -22.31 -40.40
C GLY A 652 22.46 -23.66 -39.69
N TYR A 653 21.51 -23.77 -38.69
CA TYR A 653 20.79 -25.02 -38.49
C TYR A 653 19.40 -24.83 -37.86
N LYS A 654 18.46 -25.55 -38.47
CA LYS A 654 17.03 -25.60 -38.19
C LYS A 654 16.69 -26.49 -36.96
N GLY A 655 15.63 -26.10 -36.22
CA GLY A 655 14.53 -27.04 -35.97
C GLY A 655 14.48 -27.78 -34.65
N ARG A 656 13.53 -27.48 -33.83
CA ARG A 656 12.38 -28.33 -33.46
C ARG A 656 11.67 -27.80 -32.21
N LYS A 657 10.38 -27.56 -32.35
CA LYS A 657 9.45 -27.48 -31.22
C LYS A 657 9.27 -28.88 -30.60
N PRO A 658 8.93 -28.94 -29.33
CA PRO A 658 7.82 -29.79 -28.97
C PRO A 658 6.71 -29.05 -28.21
N LYS A 659 5.52 -29.54 -28.50
CA LYS A 659 4.26 -29.33 -27.79
C LYS A 659 4.34 -29.89 -26.36
N TRP A 660 3.80 -29.20 -25.41
CA TRP A 660 2.66 -29.53 -24.53
C TRP A 660 2.34 -28.30 -23.69
#